data_67129da86cf930052db30af8303b65f5
#
_entry.id   67129da86cf930052db30af8303b65f5
#
_cell.length_a   1.000
_cell.length_b   1.000
_cell.length_c   1.000
_cell.angle_alpha   90.00
_cell.angle_beta   90.00
_cell.angle_gamma   90.00
#
_symmetry.space_group_name_H-M   'P 1'
#
loop_
_entity.id
_entity.type
_entity.pdbx_description
1 polymer ?
#
loop_
_entity_poly.entity_id
_entity_poly.type
_entity_poly.pdbx_seq_one_letter_code
_entity_poly.pdbx_strand_id
1 'polypeptide(L)'
;MAMERIEVKGARAHNLKNIDVNIPRDQLVVITGLSGSGKSSLAFDTIYAEGQRRYVESLSAYARQFLGQMDKPDVDAIEGLSPAISIDQKTTSRNPRSTVGTVTEIYDYLRLLYARVGKPICPIHGIEITSQTIEQMTDRILEYPERTKLQVLAPVVSGRKGTHVKVLDQIRKQGYVRVRVDGEMEDLSEDIELEKNKKHSIEVVIDRIVVKEGVAARLSDSLETALRLGEGRVMIDVIGQEELLFSEHHACPHCGFSIGELEPRMFSFNSPFGACPSCDGLGSKLEVDPELVIPNKDLTLRQHAIAPWEPQSSQYYPQLLEAVCTHYGIDMDIPVKDIPSHLFDKILYGSGSERIYFKYENDFGQVRENEIEFEGVLRNIERRYKETSSDYIREQMEKYMANQPCPTCKGYRLKKETLAVLINGKHIGEITDLSVSDALDFYEKIELSEKDLQIAQLILREIKERLSFLNNVGLDYLNLSRSAGTLSGGEAQRIRLATQIGSRLTGVLYILDEPSIGLHQRDNDRLIGTLKNMRDIGNTLIVVEHDEDTMLAADYLIDIGPGAGVHGGEVISAGTPEEVMKDPKSLTGQYLSGEKFIPLPIERRKPDGRYIEIKGAKENNLKNVNAKFPLGVFTAVTGVSGSGKSTLVNEILLKSLSQKLHRAKAKPGQHKEIKGMDHLDKVIDIDQSPIGRTPRSNPATYTGVFDDVRDVFAQTNEAKVRGYKKGRFSFNVKGGRCEACRGDGIIKIEMHFLPDVYVPCEVCHGKRYNRETLEVTYKGKNIADVLEMTVEDALQFFENIPKIKRKLQTIYDVGLGYITLGQPATTLSGGEAQRVKLASELHRRSNGRSLYILDEPTTGLHVDDIARLLKVLQRLVENGDTVLVIEHNLDIIKAADFLVDLGPEGGAGGGTIIASGTPEDIAKEEASYTGQYLKPILERDRKRMNQLVKETESVTSS
;
A
#
# COMPACT_ATOMS: atom_id res chain seq x y z
N MET A 1 -7.08 45.94 -3.62
CA MET A 1 -7.91 45.02 -4.42
C MET A 1 -7.22 43.68 -4.40
N ALA A 2 -7.90 42.62 -4.06
CA ALA A 2 -7.31 41.28 -4.20
C ALA A 2 -7.08 41.04 -5.71
N MET A 3 -5.90 40.52 -6.10
CA MET A 3 -5.64 40.14 -7.48
C MET A 3 -6.61 39.03 -7.88
N GLU A 4 -7.31 39.19 -8.99
CA GLU A 4 -8.29 38.21 -9.49
C GLU A 4 -7.63 37.06 -10.26
N ARG A 5 -6.31 37.14 -10.50
CA ARG A 5 -5.54 36.16 -11.30
C ARG A 5 -4.17 35.91 -10.67
N ILE A 6 -3.65 34.72 -10.93
CA ILE A 6 -2.24 34.37 -10.73
C ILE A 6 -1.55 34.61 -12.08
N GLU A 7 -0.59 35.52 -12.10
CA GLU A 7 0.16 35.87 -13.32
C GLU A 7 1.54 35.21 -13.23
N VAL A 8 1.82 34.26 -14.11
CA VAL A 8 3.14 33.64 -14.29
C VAL A 8 3.81 34.27 -15.49
N LYS A 9 5.00 34.77 -15.32
CA LYS A 9 5.81 35.45 -16.38
C LYS A 9 7.17 34.78 -16.56
N GLY A 10 7.47 34.37 -17.79
CA GLY A 10 8.78 33.86 -18.15
C GLY A 10 9.12 32.51 -17.53
N ALA A 11 8.18 31.54 -17.45
CA ALA A 11 8.46 30.21 -16.92
C ALA A 11 9.33 29.39 -17.89
N ARG A 12 10.47 28.86 -17.38
CA ARG A 12 11.49 28.12 -18.15
C ARG A 12 11.89 26.79 -17.49
N ALA A 13 11.17 26.35 -16.47
CA ALA A 13 11.49 25.11 -15.80
C ALA A 13 11.42 23.93 -16.79
N HIS A 14 12.44 23.08 -16.80
CA HIS A 14 12.60 21.92 -17.67
C HIS A 14 12.42 22.22 -19.16
N ASN A 15 11.33 21.79 -19.78
CA ASN A 15 11.05 21.98 -21.20
C ASN A 15 10.17 23.20 -21.50
N LEU A 16 9.79 24.01 -20.52
CA LEU A 16 8.99 25.22 -20.74
C LEU A 16 9.77 26.29 -21.54
N LYS A 17 9.13 26.85 -22.55
CA LYS A 17 9.75 27.77 -23.51
C LYS A 17 9.46 29.23 -23.18
N ASN A 18 9.84 29.68 -21.99
CA ASN A 18 9.69 31.09 -21.55
C ASN A 18 8.22 31.55 -21.68
N ILE A 19 7.30 30.76 -21.07
CA ILE A 19 5.87 31.00 -21.24
C ILE A 19 5.32 31.97 -20.20
N ASP A 20 4.29 32.71 -20.63
CA ASP A 20 3.46 33.56 -19.79
C ASP A 20 2.08 32.93 -19.66
N VAL A 21 1.55 32.82 -18.42
CA VAL A 21 0.26 32.21 -18.14
C VAL A 21 -0.53 33.02 -17.14
N ASN A 22 -1.79 33.28 -17.45
CA ASN A 22 -2.74 33.91 -16.54
C ASN A 22 -3.78 32.92 -16.06
N ILE A 23 -3.80 32.65 -14.76
CA ILE A 23 -4.66 31.66 -14.12
C ILE A 23 -5.70 32.38 -13.26
N PRO A 24 -7.00 32.22 -13.54
CA PRO A 24 -8.04 32.82 -12.71
C PRO A 24 -8.04 32.22 -11.29
N ARG A 25 -8.28 33.07 -10.27
CA ARG A 25 -8.41 32.63 -8.89
C ARG A 25 -9.84 32.21 -8.58
N ASP A 26 -9.98 31.42 -7.52
CA ASP A 26 -11.26 30.90 -6.99
C ASP A 26 -12.05 30.11 -8.06
N GLN A 27 -11.31 29.43 -8.93
CA GLN A 27 -11.82 28.61 -10.01
C GLN A 27 -11.17 27.22 -10.03
N LEU A 28 -11.82 26.27 -10.70
CA LEU A 28 -11.28 24.99 -11.05
C LEU A 28 -10.57 25.09 -12.39
N VAL A 29 -9.23 25.11 -12.35
CA VAL A 29 -8.37 25.24 -13.54
C VAL A 29 -7.75 23.90 -13.86
N VAL A 30 -7.90 23.42 -15.07
CA VAL A 30 -7.25 22.17 -15.51
C VAL A 30 -6.11 22.48 -16.47
N ILE A 31 -4.93 21.93 -16.20
CA ILE A 31 -3.78 21.95 -17.11
C ILE A 31 -3.70 20.60 -17.81
N THR A 32 -3.79 20.62 -19.13
CA THR A 32 -3.82 19.42 -19.98
C THR A 32 -2.80 19.49 -21.10
N GLY A 33 -2.71 18.44 -21.91
CA GLY A 33 -1.78 18.29 -23.05
C GLY A 33 -1.10 16.92 -23.07
N LEU A 34 -0.28 16.64 -24.06
CA LEU A 34 0.41 15.36 -24.24
C LEU A 34 1.30 14.98 -23.04
N SER A 35 1.55 13.69 -22.85
CA SER A 35 2.56 13.22 -21.88
C SER A 35 3.93 13.83 -22.21
N GLY A 36 4.61 14.40 -21.20
CA GLY A 36 5.90 15.08 -21.39
C GLY A 36 5.81 16.48 -22.04
N SER A 37 4.62 17.07 -22.16
CA SER A 37 4.46 18.42 -22.75
C SER A 37 4.90 19.57 -21.85
N GLY A 38 5.07 19.35 -20.52
CA GLY A 38 5.49 20.36 -19.54
C GLY A 38 4.42 20.75 -18.52
N LYS A 39 3.30 20.04 -18.45
CA LYS A 39 2.20 20.29 -17.50
C LYS A 39 2.67 20.32 -16.05
N SER A 40 3.33 19.24 -15.62
CA SER A 40 3.84 19.11 -14.25
C SER A 40 4.95 20.14 -13.98
N SER A 41 5.77 20.48 -14.99
CA SER A 41 6.78 21.53 -14.87
C SER A 41 6.17 22.90 -14.57
N LEU A 42 5.04 23.23 -15.18
CA LEU A 42 4.31 24.46 -14.88
C LEU A 42 3.63 24.38 -13.50
N ALA A 43 2.86 23.32 -13.23
CA ALA A 43 2.05 23.22 -12.02
C ALA A 43 2.90 23.05 -10.75
N PHE A 44 3.83 22.08 -10.75
CA PHE A 44 4.59 21.71 -9.56
C PHE A 44 5.96 22.37 -9.49
N ASP A 45 6.77 22.28 -10.56
CA ASP A 45 8.15 22.78 -10.52
C ASP A 45 8.24 24.31 -10.65
N THR A 46 7.17 24.97 -11.07
CA THR A 46 7.09 26.44 -11.18
C THR A 46 6.13 27.04 -10.14
N ILE A 47 4.81 26.80 -10.25
CA ILE A 47 3.81 27.50 -9.44
C ILE A 47 3.86 27.03 -7.98
N TYR A 48 3.81 25.71 -7.75
CA TYR A 48 3.87 25.18 -6.38
C TYR A 48 5.21 25.47 -5.72
N ALA A 49 6.32 25.24 -6.42
CA ALA A 49 7.67 25.46 -5.91
C ALA A 49 7.87 26.91 -5.43
N GLU A 50 7.41 27.89 -6.22
CA GLU A 50 7.48 29.29 -5.83
C GLU A 50 6.54 29.63 -4.66
N GLY A 51 5.32 29.08 -4.65
CA GLY A 51 4.38 29.25 -3.54
C GLY A 51 4.93 28.72 -2.22
N GLN A 52 5.51 27.52 -2.24
CA GLN A 52 6.14 26.90 -1.09
C GLN A 52 7.41 27.65 -0.66
N ARG A 53 8.25 28.08 -1.60
CA ARG A 53 9.45 28.88 -1.30
C ARG A 53 9.09 30.15 -0.55
N ARG A 54 8.10 30.92 -1.03
CA ARG A 54 7.62 32.17 -0.35
C ARG A 54 7.07 31.88 1.04
N TYR A 55 6.34 30.77 1.19
CA TYR A 55 5.81 30.36 2.49
C TYR A 55 6.95 30.05 3.47
N VAL A 56 7.93 29.24 3.07
CA VAL A 56 9.12 28.90 3.89
C VAL A 56 9.93 30.16 4.24
N GLU A 57 10.12 31.07 3.29
CA GLU A 57 10.81 32.34 3.53
C GLU A 57 10.10 33.23 4.55
N SER A 58 8.78 33.15 4.65
CA SER A 58 7.98 33.89 5.65
C SER A 58 8.14 33.36 7.08
N LEU A 59 8.68 32.15 7.26
CA LEU A 59 8.87 31.52 8.55
C LEU A 59 10.10 32.06 9.30
N SER A 60 10.19 31.80 10.60
CA SER A 60 11.35 32.18 11.41
C SER A 60 12.65 31.52 10.90
N ALA A 61 13.79 32.15 11.16
CA ALA A 61 15.10 31.63 10.78
C ALA A 61 15.36 30.22 11.35
N TYR A 62 14.82 29.94 12.56
CA TYR A 62 14.91 28.62 13.18
C TYR A 62 14.11 27.57 12.40
N ALA A 63 12.86 27.85 12.03
CA ALA A 63 12.04 26.94 11.23
C ALA A 63 12.65 26.68 9.85
N ARG A 64 13.25 27.69 9.21
CA ARG A 64 13.94 27.53 7.92
C ARG A 64 15.14 26.58 7.96
N GLN A 65 15.86 26.49 9.10
CA GLN A 65 16.97 25.53 9.26
C GLN A 65 16.50 24.07 9.18
N PHE A 66 15.28 23.78 9.62
CA PHE A 66 14.70 22.42 9.56
C PHE A 66 14.08 22.08 8.21
N LEU A 67 13.53 23.06 7.49
CA LEU A 67 12.83 22.85 6.23
C LEU A 67 13.76 22.88 5.01
N GLY A 68 15.02 23.29 5.21
CA GLY A 68 15.99 23.46 4.12
C GLY A 68 15.74 24.72 3.30
N GLN A 69 16.74 25.09 2.50
CA GLN A 69 16.63 26.16 1.55
C GLN A 69 16.08 25.61 0.23
N MET A 70 14.98 26.16 -0.25
CA MET A 70 14.38 25.75 -1.53
C MET A 70 15.00 26.56 -2.66
N ASP A 71 15.36 25.88 -3.75
CA ASP A 71 15.83 26.55 -4.95
C ASP A 71 14.71 27.40 -5.57
N LYS A 72 15.06 28.56 -6.07
CA LYS A 72 14.11 29.41 -6.81
C LYS A 72 13.82 28.75 -8.15
N PRO A 73 12.56 28.52 -8.52
CA PRO A 73 12.23 28.03 -9.84
C PRO A 73 12.68 29.02 -10.93
N ASP A 74 12.98 28.51 -12.12
CA ASP A 74 13.38 29.32 -13.27
C ASP A 74 12.16 30.02 -13.87
N VAL A 75 11.84 31.17 -13.30
CA VAL A 75 10.69 32.01 -13.65
C VAL A 75 11.04 33.47 -13.35
N ASP A 76 10.61 34.39 -14.21
CA ASP A 76 10.88 35.81 -14.00
C ASP A 76 10.08 36.33 -12.81
N ALA A 77 8.77 36.15 -12.81
CA ALA A 77 7.89 36.56 -11.71
C ALA A 77 6.62 35.73 -11.66
N ILE A 78 6.07 35.54 -10.45
CA ILE A 78 4.70 35.03 -10.23
C ILE A 78 4.00 35.99 -9.26
N GLU A 79 2.89 36.54 -9.68
CA GLU A 79 2.07 37.45 -8.88
C GLU A 79 0.73 36.80 -8.52
N GLY A 80 0.08 37.23 -7.43
CA GLY A 80 -1.24 36.74 -7.02
C GLY A 80 -1.26 35.33 -6.38
N LEU A 81 -0.11 34.74 -6.00
CA LEU A 81 -0.07 33.45 -5.32
C LEU A 81 -0.72 33.49 -3.94
N SER A 82 -1.57 32.51 -3.67
CA SER A 82 -2.02 32.13 -2.33
C SER A 82 -1.08 31.07 -1.72
N PRO A 83 -1.20 30.79 -0.40
CA PRO A 83 -0.53 29.63 0.18
C PRO A 83 -0.87 28.36 -0.62
N ALA A 84 0.14 27.63 -1.06
CA ALA A 84 -0.02 26.50 -1.96
C ALA A 84 0.12 25.16 -1.23
N ILE A 85 -0.79 24.23 -1.53
CA ILE A 85 -0.79 22.86 -1.05
C ILE A 85 -0.76 21.91 -2.26
N SER A 86 0.23 21.02 -2.29
CA SER A 86 0.36 19.98 -3.32
C SER A 86 -0.21 18.66 -2.86
N ILE A 87 -0.96 17.99 -3.74
CA ILE A 87 -1.48 16.65 -3.56
C ILE A 87 -0.99 15.79 -4.73
N ASP A 88 0.22 15.23 -4.57
CA ASP A 88 0.90 14.41 -5.57
C ASP A 88 0.73 12.90 -5.32
N GLN A 89 1.13 12.07 -6.28
CA GLN A 89 1.04 10.61 -6.20
C GLN A 89 2.23 9.94 -5.49
N LYS A 90 3.35 10.62 -5.32
CA LYS A 90 4.68 10.01 -5.11
C LYS A 90 4.97 9.43 -3.73
N THR A 91 4.12 9.56 -2.71
CA THR A 91 4.50 9.15 -1.35
C THR A 91 3.48 8.26 -0.67
N THR A 92 3.61 6.95 -0.87
CA THR A 92 3.05 5.98 0.08
C THR A 92 4.00 5.89 1.29
N SER A 93 3.48 6.10 2.49
CA SER A 93 4.26 5.91 3.72
C SER A 93 4.70 4.45 3.83
N ARG A 94 6.01 4.22 3.94
CA ARG A 94 6.56 2.87 4.19
C ARG A 94 6.51 2.47 5.67
N ASN A 95 5.99 3.34 6.53
CA ASN A 95 5.89 3.04 7.95
C ASN A 95 4.79 2.00 8.20
N PRO A 96 5.09 0.81 8.74
CA PRO A 96 4.10 -0.24 8.97
C PRO A 96 3.06 0.11 10.04
N ARG A 97 3.30 1.17 10.80
CA ARG A 97 2.37 1.70 11.81
C ARG A 97 1.40 2.73 11.25
N SER A 98 1.61 3.23 10.04
CA SER A 98 0.67 4.14 9.38
C SER A 98 -0.51 3.35 8.81
N THR A 99 -1.72 3.74 9.18
CA THR A 99 -2.98 3.17 8.67
C THR A 99 -3.84 4.27 8.06
N VAL A 100 -4.85 3.91 7.27
CA VAL A 100 -5.83 4.87 6.76
C VAL A 100 -6.39 5.72 7.91
N GLY A 101 -6.81 5.09 9.02
CA GLY A 101 -7.36 5.80 10.18
C GLY A 101 -6.40 6.80 10.82
N THR A 102 -5.08 6.50 10.85
CA THR A 102 -4.09 7.44 11.42
C THR A 102 -3.73 8.58 10.47
N VAL A 103 -3.67 8.31 9.17
CA VAL A 103 -3.37 9.35 8.16
C VAL A 103 -4.51 10.34 8.01
N THR A 104 -5.77 9.87 8.18
CA THR A 104 -6.97 10.72 8.13
C THR A 104 -7.31 11.37 9.46
N GLU A 105 -6.52 11.13 10.50
CA GLU A 105 -6.76 11.56 11.88
C GLU A 105 -8.05 11.01 12.52
N ILE A 106 -8.84 10.21 11.80
CA ILE A 106 -10.07 9.60 12.32
C ILE A 106 -9.76 8.77 13.56
N TYR A 107 -8.63 8.05 13.54
CA TYR A 107 -8.22 7.22 14.68
C TYR A 107 -8.00 8.02 15.97
N ASP A 108 -7.57 9.26 15.88
CA ASP A 108 -7.38 10.13 17.04
C ASP A 108 -8.72 10.50 17.69
N TYR A 109 -9.73 10.77 16.88
CA TYR A 109 -11.09 10.98 17.37
C TYR A 109 -11.72 9.70 17.92
N LEU A 110 -11.46 8.53 17.31
CA LEU A 110 -11.89 7.25 17.84
C LEU A 110 -11.31 6.97 19.22
N ARG A 111 -10.01 7.20 19.42
CA ARG A 111 -9.36 7.05 20.73
C ARG A 111 -10.00 7.93 21.78
N LEU A 112 -10.30 9.19 21.42
CA LEU A 112 -10.97 10.12 22.31
C LEU A 112 -12.39 9.67 22.64
N LEU A 113 -13.15 9.20 21.64
CA LEU A 113 -14.51 8.71 21.81
C LEU A 113 -14.55 7.53 22.78
N TYR A 114 -13.70 6.49 22.54
CA TYR A 114 -13.62 5.31 23.38
C TYR A 114 -13.16 5.61 24.81
N ALA A 115 -12.27 6.59 24.99
CA ALA A 115 -11.83 7.01 26.31
C ALA A 115 -12.93 7.76 27.09
N ARG A 116 -13.90 8.41 26.43
CA ARG A 116 -14.90 9.26 27.08
C ARG A 116 -16.24 8.57 27.29
N VAL A 117 -16.68 7.74 26.34
CA VAL A 117 -18.01 7.11 26.38
C VAL A 117 -17.96 5.59 26.22
N GLY A 118 -16.76 5.02 26.10
CA GLY A 118 -16.58 3.58 26.01
C GLY A 118 -16.89 2.88 27.32
N LYS A 119 -17.60 1.75 27.26
CA LYS A 119 -17.96 0.93 28.39
C LYS A 119 -17.03 -0.26 28.51
N PRO A 120 -16.25 -0.37 29.60
CA PRO A 120 -15.41 -1.54 29.82
C PRO A 120 -16.27 -2.75 30.15
N ILE A 121 -16.07 -3.86 29.41
CA ILE A 121 -16.82 -5.11 29.59
C ILE A 121 -15.84 -6.24 29.85
N CYS A 122 -16.14 -7.08 30.83
CA CYS A 122 -15.31 -8.25 31.11
C CYS A 122 -15.34 -9.23 29.93
N PRO A 123 -14.20 -9.58 29.30
CA PRO A 123 -14.17 -10.47 28.14
C PRO A 123 -14.55 -11.92 28.47
N ILE A 124 -14.55 -12.30 29.76
CA ILE A 124 -14.88 -13.65 30.24
C ILE A 124 -16.36 -13.75 30.63
N HIS A 125 -16.87 -12.75 31.35
CA HIS A 125 -18.22 -12.80 31.94
C HIS A 125 -19.24 -11.95 31.19
N GLY A 126 -18.82 -11.08 30.25
CA GLY A 126 -19.72 -10.21 29.46
C GLY A 126 -20.43 -9.11 30.27
N ILE A 127 -20.00 -8.86 31.50
CA ILE A 127 -20.59 -7.82 32.39
C ILE A 127 -19.83 -6.51 32.27
N GLU A 128 -20.57 -5.40 32.40
CA GLU A 128 -19.97 -4.08 32.47
C GLU A 128 -19.15 -3.91 33.74
N ILE A 129 -17.93 -3.40 33.59
CA ILE A 129 -17.00 -3.16 34.69
C ILE A 129 -17.08 -1.68 35.07
N THR A 130 -17.58 -1.38 36.23
CA THR A 130 -17.70 0.00 36.74
C THR A 130 -16.71 0.23 37.85
N SER A 131 -16.19 1.45 37.97
CA SER A 131 -15.52 1.93 39.16
C SER A 131 -16.59 2.38 40.17
N GLN A 132 -16.36 2.08 41.43
CA GLN A 132 -17.29 2.47 42.50
C GLN A 132 -16.59 3.44 43.43
N THR A 133 -17.28 4.49 43.83
CA THR A 133 -16.82 5.40 44.87
C THR A 133 -17.04 4.77 46.26
N ILE A 134 -16.26 5.21 47.27
CA ILE A 134 -16.41 4.75 48.68
C ILE A 134 -17.85 4.97 49.18
N GLU A 135 -18.49 6.08 48.77
CA GLU A 135 -19.88 6.37 49.11
C GLU A 135 -20.83 5.32 48.53
N GLN A 136 -20.69 5.00 47.22
CA GLN A 136 -21.50 3.96 46.56
C GLN A 136 -21.29 2.59 47.17
N MET A 137 -20.04 2.23 47.51
CA MET A 137 -19.75 0.98 48.23
C MET A 137 -20.41 0.95 49.60
N THR A 138 -20.31 2.04 50.32
CA THR A 138 -20.92 2.18 51.65
C THR A 138 -22.45 2.03 51.57
N ASP A 139 -23.10 2.76 50.66
CA ASP A 139 -24.56 2.72 50.50
C ASP A 139 -25.02 1.31 50.15
N ARG A 140 -24.32 0.60 49.24
CA ARG A 140 -24.65 -0.77 48.82
C ARG A 140 -24.48 -1.78 49.96
N ILE A 141 -23.47 -1.59 50.83
CA ILE A 141 -23.27 -2.45 51.99
C ILE A 141 -24.33 -2.19 53.06
N LEU A 142 -24.80 -0.96 53.19
CA LEU A 142 -25.84 -0.58 54.13
C LEU A 142 -27.26 -1.02 53.70
N GLU A 143 -27.45 -1.51 52.46
CA GLU A 143 -28.69 -2.16 52.02
C GLU A 143 -28.97 -3.51 52.72
N TYR A 144 -27.93 -4.11 53.32
CA TYR A 144 -28.10 -5.38 54.08
C TYR A 144 -28.92 -5.12 55.37
N PRO A 145 -29.70 -6.13 55.82
CA PRO A 145 -30.50 -6.00 57.03
C PRO A 145 -29.69 -5.61 58.28
N GLU A 146 -30.31 -4.90 59.21
CA GLU A 146 -29.69 -4.62 60.48
C GLU A 146 -29.25 -5.89 61.22
N ARG A 147 -28.11 -5.81 61.90
CA ARG A 147 -27.39 -6.91 62.58
C ARG A 147 -26.66 -7.90 61.67
N THR A 148 -26.62 -7.66 60.36
CA THR A 148 -25.75 -8.43 59.46
C THR A 148 -24.28 -8.20 59.89
N LYS A 149 -23.54 -9.30 60.03
CA LYS A 149 -22.13 -9.29 60.35
C LYS A 149 -21.29 -9.38 59.08
N LEU A 150 -20.37 -8.49 58.92
CA LEU A 150 -19.47 -8.45 57.74
C LEU A 150 -18.01 -8.21 58.15
N GLN A 151 -17.11 -8.62 57.30
CA GLN A 151 -15.68 -8.39 57.40
C GLN A 151 -15.23 -7.60 56.21
N VAL A 152 -14.43 -6.56 56.47
CA VAL A 152 -13.77 -5.74 55.43
C VAL A 152 -12.38 -6.31 55.21
N LEU A 153 -12.08 -6.82 54.04
CA LEU A 153 -10.86 -7.51 53.69
C LEU A 153 -10.13 -6.75 52.57
N ALA A 154 -8.81 -6.61 52.70
CA ALA A 154 -7.95 -6.05 51.66
C ALA A 154 -7.19 -7.15 50.95
N PRO A 155 -7.48 -7.45 49.64
CA PRO A 155 -6.75 -8.49 48.90
C PRO A 155 -5.35 -7.98 48.51
N VAL A 156 -4.30 -8.51 49.12
CA VAL A 156 -2.89 -8.16 48.85
C VAL A 156 -2.18 -9.12 47.97
N VAL A 157 -2.60 -10.38 47.93
CA VAL A 157 -2.14 -11.39 46.98
C VAL A 157 -3.35 -12.11 46.39
N SER A 158 -3.44 -12.19 45.08
CA SER A 158 -4.56 -12.89 44.39
C SER A 158 -3.99 -13.92 43.43
N GLY A 159 -4.13 -15.21 43.78
CA GLY A 159 -3.81 -16.35 42.91
C GLY A 159 -2.35 -16.42 42.40
N ARG A 160 -1.38 -15.92 43.18
CA ARG A 160 0.04 -15.91 42.79
C ARG A 160 0.82 -17.03 43.47
N LYS A 161 1.75 -17.67 42.74
CA LYS A 161 2.69 -18.67 43.29
C LYS A 161 3.76 -18.00 44.13
N GLY A 162 4.14 -18.61 45.23
CA GLY A 162 5.23 -18.14 46.07
C GLY A 162 4.94 -18.35 47.54
N THR A 163 5.96 -18.22 48.39
CA THR A 163 5.84 -18.29 49.85
C THR A 163 5.36 -16.99 50.50
N HIS A 164 5.32 -15.89 49.75
CA HIS A 164 4.86 -14.55 50.14
C HIS A 164 5.34 -14.03 51.52
N VAL A 165 6.44 -14.57 52.09
CA VAL A 165 6.98 -14.19 53.38
C VAL A 165 7.18 -12.69 53.53
N LYS A 166 7.75 -12.04 52.52
CA LYS A 166 7.98 -10.58 52.56
C LYS A 166 6.68 -9.78 52.67
N VAL A 167 5.61 -10.22 52.02
CA VAL A 167 4.28 -9.55 52.08
C VAL A 167 3.70 -9.73 53.47
N LEU A 168 3.73 -10.93 54.03
CA LEU A 168 3.26 -11.25 55.38
C LEU A 168 4.02 -10.45 56.43
N ASP A 169 5.35 -10.37 56.32
CA ASP A 169 6.18 -9.56 57.22
C ASP A 169 5.88 -8.07 57.13
N GLN A 170 5.61 -7.56 55.97
CA GLN A 170 5.24 -6.14 55.78
C GLN A 170 3.89 -5.83 56.41
N ILE A 171 2.89 -6.69 56.26
CA ILE A 171 1.55 -6.54 56.87
C ILE A 171 1.67 -6.63 58.38
N ARG A 172 2.49 -7.57 58.93
CA ARG A 172 2.77 -7.70 60.37
C ARG A 172 3.41 -6.42 60.92
N LYS A 173 4.35 -5.82 60.20
CA LYS A 173 5.00 -4.53 60.62
C LYS A 173 4.04 -3.34 60.60
N GLN A 174 2.99 -3.38 59.78
CA GLN A 174 1.96 -2.34 59.74
C GLN A 174 0.92 -2.48 60.85
N GLY A 175 1.04 -3.54 61.66
CA GLY A 175 0.21 -3.70 62.86
C GLY A 175 -1.07 -4.47 62.66
N TYR A 176 -1.26 -5.12 61.52
CA TYR A 176 -2.40 -6.01 61.29
C TYR A 176 -2.19 -7.34 62.02
N VAL A 177 -3.32 -7.88 62.53
CA VAL A 177 -3.27 -9.07 63.39
C VAL A 177 -3.72 -10.32 62.64
N ARG A 178 -4.64 -10.17 61.71
CA ARG A 178 -5.26 -11.31 61.04
C ARG A 178 -5.25 -11.20 59.53
N VAL A 179 -5.05 -12.31 58.87
CA VAL A 179 -5.18 -12.48 57.45
C VAL A 179 -6.06 -13.65 57.12
N ARG A 180 -6.64 -13.67 55.96
CA ARG A 180 -7.30 -14.84 55.40
C ARG A 180 -6.38 -15.37 54.27
N VAL A 181 -5.96 -16.62 54.40
CA VAL A 181 -5.09 -17.25 53.40
C VAL A 181 -5.88 -18.42 52.77
N ASP A 182 -6.03 -18.39 51.47
CA ASP A 182 -6.76 -19.38 50.67
C ASP A 182 -8.17 -19.70 51.20
N GLY A 183 -8.81 -18.71 51.83
CA GLY A 183 -10.14 -18.79 52.45
C GLY A 183 -10.16 -19.10 53.93
N GLU A 184 -9.05 -19.50 54.56
CA GLU A 184 -8.92 -19.78 55.98
C GLU A 184 -8.33 -18.62 56.78
N MET A 185 -8.84 -18.39 57.95
CA MET A 185 -8.42 -17.30 58.82
C MET A 185 -7.19 -17.69 59.63
N GLU A 186 -6.10 -16.92 59.43
CA GLU A 186 -4.81 -17.13 60.10
C GLU A 186 -4.42 -15.95 60.96
N ASP A 187 -3.74 -16.17 62.07
CA ASP A 187 -3.23 -15.14 62.95
C ASP A 187 -1.76 -14.81 62.60
N LEU A 188 -1.45 -13.55 62.32
CA LEU A 188 -0.12 -13.10 61.94
C LEU A 188 0.91 -13.21 63.06
N SER A 189 0.48 -13.52 64.29
CA SER A 189 1.41 -13.82 65.41
C SER A 189 2.06 -15.19 65.29
N GLU A 190 1.45 -16.08 64.48
CA GLU A 190 1.99 -17.40 64.15
C GLU A 190 2.77 -17.39 62.85
N ASP A 191 3.67 -18.37 62.65
CA ASP A 191 4.42 -18.48 61.40
C ASP A 191 3.54 -19.18 60.33
N ILE A 192 3.20 -18.47 59.27
CA ILE A 192 2.39 -18.94 58.17
C ILE A 192 3.33 -19.47 57.06
N GLU A 193 3.40 -20.80 56.94
CA GLU A 193 4.19 -21.45 55.88
C GLU A 193 3.37 -21.74 54.64
N LEU A 194 3.74 -21.17 53.48
CA LEU A 194 3.08 -21.33 52.23
C LEU A 194 3.91 -22.12 51.21
N GLU A 195 3.28 -22.99 50.45
CA GLU A 195 3.92 -23.82 49.42
C GLU A 195 4.36 -22.99 48.21
N LYS A 196 5.65 -22.97 47.87
CA LYS A 196 6.25 -22.17 46.81
C LYS A 196 5.63 -22.39 45.44
N ASN A 197 5.16 -23.60 45.13
CA ASN A 197 4.65 -23.95 43.79
C ASN A 197 3.11 -23.88 43.64
N LYS A 198 2.40 -23.63 44.75
CA LYS A 198 0.94 -23.47 44.80
C LYS A 198 0.59 -21.98 44.63
N LYS A 199 -0.57 -21.73 44.05
CA LYS A 199 -1.16 -20.39 43.95
C LYS A 199 -1.85 -20.07 45.28
N HIS A 200 -1.54 -18.93 45.89
CA HIS A 200 -2.12 -18.46 47.11
C HIS A 200 -2.85 -17.15 46.92
N SER A 201 -3.91 -16.95 47.70
CA SER A 201 -4.61 -15.68 47.87
C SER A 201 -4.51 -15.26 49.33
N ILE A 202 -4.18 -14.00 49.57
CA ILE A 202 -3.99 -13.45 50.93
C ILE A 202 -4.78 -12.17 50.99
N GLU A 203 -5.75 -12.11 51.93
CA GLU A 203 -6.54 -10.95 52.24
C GLU A 203 -6.29 -10.52 53.68
N VAL A 204 -6.06 -9.21 53.90
CA VAL A 204 -5.88 -8.63 55.26
C VAL A 204 -7.22 -8.23 55.83
N VAL A 205 -7.52 -8.66 57.05
CA VAL A 205 -8.73 -8.28 57.78
C VAL A 205 -8.54 -6.87 58.32
N ILE A 206 -9.26 -5.90 57.74
CA ILE A 206 -9.21 -4.50 58.13
C ILE A 206 -10.14 -4.21 59.30
N ASP A 207 -11.39 -4.68 59.21
CA ASP A 207 -12.41 -4.43 60.22
C ASP A 207 -13.49 -5.51 60.21
N ARG A 208 -14.19 -5.66 61.36
CA ARG A 208 -15.36 -6.50 61.54
C ARG A 208 -16.52 -5.63 61.97
N ILE A 209 -17.52 -5.50 61.15
CA ILE A 209 -18.60 -4.53 61.27
C ILE A 209 -19.94 -5.28 61.38
N VAL A 210 -20.82 -4.70 62.18
CA VAL A 210 -22.24 -5.11 62.23
C VAL A 210 -23.08 -3.99 61.68
N VAL A 211 -23.89 -4.24 60.71
CA VAL A 211 -24.79 -3.24 60.09
C VAL A 211 -25.78 -2.73 61.17
N LYS A 212 -25.70 -1.46 61.47
CA LYS A 212 -26.60 -0.75 62.42
C LYS A 212 -26.66 0.72 62.06
N GLU A 213 -27.66 1.43 62.57
CA GLU A 213 -27.79 2.87 62.37
C GLU A 213 -26.52 3.60 62.90
N GLY A 214 -25.98 4.54 62.09
CA GLY A 214 -24.79 5.34 62.42
C GLY A 214 -23.42 4.69 62.12
N VAL A 215 -23.38 3.50 61.50
CA VAL A 215 -22.13 2.80 61.19
C VAL A 215 -21.41 3.30 59.93
N ALA A 216 -22.09 4.13 59.13
CA ALA A 216 -21.63 4.57 57.80
C ALA A 216 -20.20 5.18 57.84
N ALA A 217 -19.90 6.11 58.75
CA ALA A 217 -18.59 6.74 58.85
C ALA A 217 -17.46 5.72 59.11
N ARG A 218 -17.66 4.79 60.06
CA ARG A 218 -16.70 3.73 60.36
C ARG A 218 -16.49 2.79 59.16
N LEU A 219 -17.60 2.46 58.46
CA LEU A 219 -17.51 1.62 57.27
C LEU A 219 -16.70 2.28 56.16
N SER A 220 -16.97 3.61 55.92
CA SER A 220 -16.23 4.38 54.91
C SER A 220 -14.72 4.45 55.23
N ASP A 221 -14.35 4.69 56.50
CA ASP A 221 -12.94 4.72 56.93
C ASP A 221 -12.25 3.34 56.76
N SER A 222 -13.00 2.25 57.05
CA SER A 222 -12.51 0.88 56.86
C SER A 222 -12.34 0.52 55.39
N LEU A 223 -13.26 0.95 54.53
CA LEU A 223 -13.18 0.79 53.09
C LEU A 223 -12.00 1.59 52.52
N GLU A 224 -11.78 2.84 52.95
CA GLU A 224 -10.65 3.64 52.48
C GLU A 224 -9.31 2.96 52.84
N THR A 225 -9.22 2.43 54.06
CA THR A 225 -8.03 1.70 54.51
C THR A 225 -7.81 0.42 53.71
N ALA A 226 -8.89 -0.33 53.44
CA ALA A 226 -8.83 -1.56 52.67
C ALA A 226 -8.45 -1.31 51.21
N LEU A 227 -9.02 -0.27 50.60
CA LEU A 227 -8.71 0.13 49.22
C LEU A 227 -7.24 0.55 49.06
N ARG A 228 -6.72 1.32 50.03
CA ARG A 228 -5.32 1.73 50.02
C ARG A 228 -4.36 0.54 50.15
N LEU A 229 -4.68 -0.46 50.99
CA LEU A 229 -3.82 -1.64 51.20
C LEU A 229 -4.00 -2.67 50.05
N GLY A 230 -5.20 -2.83 49.54
CA GLY A 230 -5.57 -3.74 48.45
C GLY A 230 -5.38 -3.17 47.03
N GLU A 231 -4.61 -2.08 46.89
CA GLU A 231 -4.36 -1.42 45.62
C GLU A 231 -5.64 -1.11 44.82
N GLY A 232 -6.59 -0.42 45.49
CA GLY A 232 -7.88 -0.03 44.93
C GLY A 232 -8.93 -1.13 44.91
N ARG A 233 -8.72 -2.25 45.61
CA ARG A 233 -9.68 -3.35 45.75
C ARG A 233 -10.01 -3.62 47.21
N VAL A 234 -11.27 -3.92 47.47
CA VAL A 234 -11.75 -4.35 48.77
C VAL A 234 -12.77 -5.46 48.64
N MET A 235 -12.67 -6.46 49.49
CA MET A 235 -13.60 -7.56 49.57
C MET A 235 -14.41 -7.47 50.85
N ILE A 236 -15.72 -7.63 50.74
CA ILE A 236 -16.64 -7.70 51.89
C ILE A 236 -17.13 -9.13 52.01
N ASP A 237 -16.74 -9.75 53.06
CA ASP A 237 -17.30 -11.09 53.41
C ASP A 237 -18.51 -10.90 54.31
N VAL A 238 -19.68 -11.18 53.79
CA VAL A 238 -20.93 -11.13 54.53
C VAL A 238 -21.13 -12.51 55.18
N ILE A 239 -20.86 -12.60 56.45
CA ILE A 239 -20.81 -13.86 57.20
C ILE A 239 -22.10 -14.68 57.03
N GLY A 240 -21.97 -15.88 56.42
CA GLY A 240 -23.10 -16.79 56.12
C GLY A 240 -23.84 -16.46 54.82
N GLN A 241 -23.35 -15.58 53.99
CA GLN A 241 -23.92 -15.22 52.69
C GLN A 241 -22.82 -15.19 51.60
N GLU A 242 -22.89 -14.24 50.73
CA GLU A 242 -21.94 -14.09 49.60
C GLU A 242 -20.76 -13.14 49.95
N GLU A 243 -19.68 -13.28 49.22
CA GLU A 243 -18.58 -12.34 49.22
C GLU A 243 -18.81 -11.28 48.12
N LEU A 244 -18.61 -10.00 48.44
CA LEU A 244 -18.71 -8.88 47.53
C LEU A 244 -17.30 -8.29 47.28
N LEU A 245 -16.88 -8.24 46.04
CA LEU A 245 -15.65 -7.58 45.62
C LEU A 245 -15.99 -6.20 45.07
N PHE A 246 -15.46 -5.14 45.68
CA PHE A 246 -15.55 -3.77 45.17
C PHE A 246 -14.20 -3.30 44.70
N SER A 247 -14.18 -2.35 43.78
CA SER A 247 -12.96 -1.75 43.26
C SER A 247 -13.14 -0.28 42.94
N GLU A 248 -12.17 0.55 43.33
CA GLU A 248 -12.03 1.90 42.80
C GLU A 248 -11.63 1.92 41.33
N HIS A 249 -11.00 0.85 40.83
CA HIS A 249 -10.64 0.70 39.44
C HIS A 249 -11.71 -0.11 38.72
N HIS A 250 -11.75 0.02 37.40
CA HIS A 250 -12.61 -0.81 36.56
C HIS A 250 -12.16 -2.29 36.66
N ALA A 251 -12.79 -3.08 37.49
CA ALA A 251 -12.46 -4.48 37.71
C ALA A 251 -13.70 -5.38 37.72
N CYS A 252 -13.58 -6.58 37.14
CA CYS A 252 -14.63 -7.59 37.14
C CYS A 252 -14.72 -8.24 38.51
N PRO A 253 -15.90 -8.26 39.15
CA PRO A 253 -16.05 -8.86 40.47
C PRO A 253 -15.83 -10.38 40.48
N HIS A 254 -16.00 -11.08 39.34
CA HIS A 254 -15.91 -12.53 39.28
C HIS A 254 -14.51 -13.08 38.99
N CYS A 255 -13.74 -12.42 38.10
CA CYS A 255 -12.43 -12.95 37.68
C CYS A 255 -11.26 -12.01 38.00
N GLY A 256 -11.52 -10.84 38.55
CA GLY A 256 -10.48 -9.85 38.84
C GLY A 256 -9.85 -9.20 37.61
N PHE A 257 -10.40 -9.43 36.40
CA PHE A 257 -9.98 -8.73 35.21
C PHE A 257 -10.21 -7.24 35.42
N SER A 258 -9.13 -6.44 35.35
CA SER A 258 -9.18 -5.01 35.64
C SER A 258 -8.64 -4.20 34.48
N ILE A 259 -9.23 -3.03 34.29
CA ILE A 259 -8.84 -2.05 33.29
C ILE A 259 -8.44 -0.80 34.05
N GLY A 260 -7.32 -0.21 33.68
CA GLY A 260 -6.87 1.07 34.25
C GLY A 260 -7.80 2.23 33.85
N GLU A 261 -7.43 3.44 34.24
CA GLU A 261 -8.17 4.63 33.86
C GLU A 261 -8.26 4.75 32.33
N LEU A 262 -9.47 5.04 31.82
CA LEU A 262 -9.72 5.16 30.40
C LEU A 262 -9.16 6.47 29.85
N GLU A 263 -7.95 6.42 29.32
CA GLU A 263 -7.27 7.55 28.69
C GLU A 263 -7.07 7.31 27.18
N PRO A 264 -7.04 8.36 26.34
CA PRO A 264 -6.82 8.20 24.91
C PRO A 264 -5.53 7.47 24.53
N ARG A 265 -4.46 7.56 25.37
CA ARG A 265 -3.19 6.85 25.14
C ARG A 265 -3.31 5.33 25.24
N MET A 266 -4.30 4.84 26.01
CA MET A 266 -4.59 3.42 26.14
C MET A 266 -5.11 2.81 24.82
N PHE A 267 -5.74 3.60 23.98
CA PHE A 267 -6.25 3.19 22.66
C PHE A 267 -5.26 3.43 21.53
N SER A 268 -4.01 3.80 21.82
CA SER A 268 -2.97 4.02 20.81
C SER A 268 -2.08 2.79 20.67
N PHE A 269 -2.04 2.20 19.50
CA PHE A 269 -1.10 1.11 19.19
C PHE A 269 0.34 1.60 18.94
N ASN A 270 0.57 2.92 18.88
CA ASN A 270 1.89 3.53 18.84
C ASN A 270 2.45 3.86 20.24
N SER A 271 1.65 3.64 21.27
CA SER A 271 2.03 3.88 22.68
C SER A 271 2.22 2.55 23.40
N PRO A 272 3.24 2.40 24.25
CA PRO A 272 3.45 1.20 25.09
C PRO A 272 2.25 0.90 26.02
N PHE A 273 1.44 1.92 26.33
CA PHE A 273 0.24 1.77 27.16
C PHE A 273 -0.86 0.97 26.48
N GLY A 274 -1.05 1.15 25.16
CA GLY A 274 -2.10 0.50 24.39
C GLY A 274 -1.63 -0.61 23.46
N ALA A 275 -0.37 -0.57 23.01
CA ALA A 275 0.18 -1.52 22.06
C ALA A 275 0.18 -2.96 22.58
N CYS A 276 -0.19 -3.90 21.74
CA CYS A 276 -0.05 -5.32 22.04
C CYS A 276 1.42 -5.67 22.29
N PRO A 277 1.77 -6.25 23.46
CA PRO A 277 3.18 -6.53 23.82
C PRO A 277 3.80 -7.65 22.98
N SER A 278 2.99 -8.44 22.28
CA SER A 278 3.45 -9.56 21.45
C SER A 278 3.91 -9.13 20.06
N CYS A 279 3.37 -8.03 19.52
CA CYS A 279 3.70 -7.49 18.19
C CYS A 279 4.09 -6.01 18.21
N ASP A 280 4.27 -5.43 19.40
CA ASP A 280 4.61 -4.00 19.57
C ASP A 280 3.71 -3.03 18.78
N GLY A 281 2.43 -3.35 18.69
CA GLY A 281 1.43 -2.56 17.97
C GLY A 281 1.45 -2.70 16.44
N LEU A 282 2.20 -3.64 15.89
CA LEU A 282 2.24 -3.88 14.43
C LEU A 282 1.00 -4.66 13.92
N GLY A 283 0.34 -5.43 14.77
CA GLY A 283 -0.81 -6.26 14.40
C GLY A 283 -0.43 -7.57 13.69
N SER A 284 0.78 -7.67 13.20
CA SER A 284 1.32 -8.84 12.51
C SER A 284 2.71 -9.18 13.03
N LYS A 285 3.13 -10.40 12.76
CA LYS A 285 4.51 -10.85 12.96
C LYS A 285 5.04 -11.40 11.65
N LEU A 286 6.28 -11.06 11.37
CA LEU A 286 7.00 -11.65 10.25
C LEU A 286 7.50 -13.03 10.70
N GLU A 287 6.87 -14.08 10.20
CA GLU A 287 7.19 -15.46 10.54
C GLU A 287 7.56 -16.24 9.28
N VAL A 288 8.38 -17.28 9.42
CA VAL A 288 8.75 -18.14 8.29
C VAL A 288 7.52 -18.93 7.86
N ASP A 289 7.14 -18.80 6.58
CA ASP A 289 5.99 -19.49 6.01
C ASP A 289 6.44 -20.83 5.39
N PRO A 290 5.96 -21.98 5.88
CA PRO A 290 6.27 -23.29 5.30
C PRO A 290 5.94 -23.42 3.81
N GLU A 291 4.90 -22.71 3.34
CA GLU A 291 4.50 -22.73 1.93
C GLU A 291 5.48 -21.95 1.03
N LEU A 292 6.11 -20.91 1.56
CA LEU A 292 7.17 -20.19 0.86
C LEU A 292 8.51 -20.95 0.90
N VAL A 293 8.74 -21.72 1.95
CA VAL A 293 9.92 -22.58 2.09
C VAL A 293 9.84 -23.75 1.13
N ILE A 294 8.65 -24.28 0.89
CA ILE A 294 8.39 -25.41 -0.02
C ILE A 294 7.30 -25.01 -1.00
N PRO A 295 7.66 -24.20 -2.00
CA PRO A 295 6.69 -23.64 -2.95
C PRO A 295 6.09 -24.67 -3.92
N ASN A 296 6.76 -25.80 -4.12
CA ASN A 296 6.28 -26.87 -4.97
C ASN A 296 6.41 -28.22 -4.27
N LYS A 297 5.29 -28.75 -3.81
CA LYS A 297 5.21 -30.06 -3.11
C LYS A 297 5.28 -31.27 -4.04
N ASP A 298 5.24 -31.08 -5.37
CA ASP A 298 5.45 -32.14 -6.36
C ASP A 298 6.93 -32.46 -6.58
N LEU A 299 7.84 -31.58 -6.14
CA LEU A 299 9.26 -31.86 -6.16
C LEU A 299 9.67 -32.80 -5.03
N THR A 300 10.73 -33.56 -5.28
CA THR A 300 11.38 -34.40 -4.27
C THR A 300 12.40 -33.59 -3.47
N LEU A 301 12.81 -34.09 -2.31
CA LEU A 301 13.86 -33.43 -1.52
C LEU A 301 15.18 -33.38 -2.29
N ARG A 302 15.48 -34.40 -3.11
CA ARG A 302 16.65 -34.44 -3.98
C ARG A 302 16.58 -33.45 -5.14
N GLN A 303 15.37 -33.07 -5.55
CA GLN A 303 15.11 -32.02 -6.56
C GLN A 303 15.03 -30.62 -5.93
N HIS A 304 15.56 -30.44 -4.72
CA HIS A 304 15.60 -29.17 -4.01
C HIS A 304 14.22 -28.55 -3.72
N ALA A 305 13.27 -29.37 -3.27
CA ALA A 305 11.95 -28.88 -2.84
C ALA A 305 12.03 -27.81 -1.74
N ILE A 306 13.08 -27.85 -0.89
CA ILE A 306 13.35 -26.84 0.15
C ILE A 306 14.11 -25.66 -0.49
N ALA A 307 13.38 -24.64 -0.92
CA ALA A 307 13.91 -23.53 -1.69
C ALA A 307 15.08 -22.74 -1.03
N PRO A 308 15.09 -22.48 0.29
CA PRO A 308 16.20 -21.77 0.93
C PRO A 308 17.50 -22.58 1.03
N TRP A 309 17.46 -23.89 0.79
CA TRP A 309 18.60 -24.80 0.85
C TRP A 309 19.08 -25.29 -0.53
N GLU A 310 18.59 -24.64 -1.60
CA GLU A 310 19.08 -24.91 -2.95
C GLU A 310 20.59 -24.63 -3.04
N PRO A 311 21.40 -25.56 -3.54
CA PRO A 311 22.86 -25.41 -3.56
C PRO A 311 23.27 -24.34 -4.58
N GLN A 312 23.55 -23.14 -4.12
CA GLN A 312 24.18 -22.10 -4.96
C GLN A 312 25.66 -21.92 -4.66
N SER A 313 26.12 -22.27 -3.45
CA SER A 313 27.50 -22.04 -3.01
C SER A 313 27.99 -22.97 -1.89
N SER A 314 27.21 -23.87 -1.35
CA SER A 314 27.59 -24.74 -0.23
C SER A 314 26.85 -26.08 -0.26
N GLN A 315 27.61 -27.17 -0.08
CA GLN A 315 27.09 -28.54 0.04
C GLN A 315 26.61 -28.88 1.46
N TYR A 316 26.69 -27.96 2.40
CA TYR A 316 26.39 -28.23 3.81
C TYR A 316 24.93 -28.63 4.05
N TYR A 317 23.96 -27.83 3.54
CA TYR A 317 22.53 -28.11 3.76
C TYR A 317 22.01 -29.36 3.05
N PRO A 318 22.42 -29.66 1.80
CA PRO A 318 22.06 -30.93 1.17
C PRO A 318 22.56 -32.15 1.95
N GLN A 319 23.82 -32.16 2.43
CA GLN A 319 24.39 -33.24 3.25
C GLN A 319 23.70 -33.34 4.61
N LEU A 320 23.36 -32.22 5.24
CA LEU A 320 22.59 -32.20 6.48
C LEU A 320 21.21 -32.82 6.30
N LEU A 321 20.51 -32.46 5.22
CA LEU A 321 19.19 -33.01 4.89
C LEU A 321 19.25 -34.51 4.66
N GLU A 322 20.28 -34.98 3.95
CA GLU A 322 20.51 -36.41 3.70
C GLU A 322 20.73 -37.18 5.02
N ALA A 323 21.50 -36.63 5.96
CA ALA A 323 21.72 -37.22 7.28
C ALA A 323 20.40 -37.31 8.09
N VAL A 324 19.58 -36.25 8.06
CA VAL A 324 18.27 -36.22 8.72
C VAL A 324 17.31 -37.24 8.11
N CYS A 325 17.24 -37.32 6.80
CA CYS A 325 16.40 -38.28 6.08
C CYS A 325 16.83 -39.72 6.32
N THR A 326 18.14 -39.99 6.34
CA THR A 326 18.69 -41.31 6.67
C THR A 326 18.35 -41.72 8.09
N HIS A 327 18.46 -40.80 9.06
CA HIS A 327 18.15 -41.09 10.46
C HIS A 327 16.67 -41.46 10.69
N TYR A 328 15.75 -40.75 10.02
CA TYR A 328 14.30 -40.98 10.17
C TYR A 328 13.73 -41.95 9.12
N GLY A 329 14.57 -42.51 8.21
CA GLY A 329 14.11 -43.41 7.17
C GLY A 329 13.21 -42.74 6.13
N ILE A 330 13.44 -41.46 5.84
CA ILE A 330 12.67 -40.70 4.85
C ILE A 330 13.29 -40.91 3.46
N ASP A 331 12.48 -41.36 2.51
CA ASP A 331 12.91 -41.48 1.12
C ASP A 331 12.96 -40.08 0.46
N MET A 332 14.13 -39.66 0.01
CA MET A 332 14.36 -38.35 -0.63
C MET A 332 13.90 -38.29 -2.08
N ASP A 333 13.54 -39.42 -2.69
CA ASP A 333 13.19 -39.51 -4.11
C ASP A 333 11.67 -39.53 -4.36
N ILE A 334 10.86 -39.45 -3.29
CA ILE A 334 9.41 -39.27 -3.39
C ILE A 334 9.03 -37.79 -3.32
N PRO A 335 7.93 -37.36 -3.96
CA PRO A 335 7.40 -35.99 -3.85
C PRO A 335 7.12 -35.64 -2.39
N VAL A 336 7.38 -34.37 -2.01
CA VAL A 336 7.19 -33.91 -0.63
C VAL A 336 5.75 -34.11 -0.15
N LYS A 337 4.74 -34.01 -1.03
CA LYS A 337 3.32 -34.26 -0.70
C LYS A 337 3.04 -35.69 -0.24
N ASP A 338 3.87 -36.66 -0.63
CA ASP A 338 3.70 -38.08 -0.34
C ASP A 338 4.49 -38.51 0.91
N ILE A 339 5.30 -37.62 1.50
CA ILE A 339 6.02 -37.87 2.75
C ILE A 339 5.01 -37.81 3.90
N PRO A 340 4.99 -38.81 4.82
CA PRO A 340 4.11 -38.76 5.99
C PRO A 340 4.32 -37.49 6.82
N SER A 341 3.23 -36.82 7.22
CA SER A 341 3.29 -35.50 7.87
C SER A 341 4.15 -35.48 9.13
N HIS A 342 4.08 -36.51 9.96
CA HIS A 342 4.87 -36.61 11.19
C HIS A 342 6.40 -36.72 10.96
N LEU A 343 6.82 -37.28 9.82
CA LEU A 343 8.24 -37.31 9.41
C LEU A 343 8.63 -35.98 8.76
N PHE A 344 7.73 -35.43 7.97
CA PHE A 344 7.95 -34.13 7.33
C PHE A 344 8.07 -33.00 8.37
N ASP A 345 7.30 -33.06 9.46
CA ASP A 345 7.39 -32.15 10.59
C ASP A 345 8.79 -32.18 11.26
N LYS A 346 9.48 -33.31 11.26
CA LYS A 346 10.86 -33.40 11.73
C LYS A 346 11.82 -32.57 10.86
N ILE A 347 11.60 -32.53 9.55
CA ILE A 347 12.39 -31.69 8.66
C ILE A 347 12.09 -30.21 8.92
N LEU A 348 10.80 -29.83 9.04
CA LEU A 348 10.41 -28.44 9.20
C LEU A 348 10.78 -27.86 10.58
N TYR A 349 10.45 -28.58 11.66
CA TYR A 349 10.52 -28.08 13.04
C TYR A 349 11.69 -28.62 13.85
N GLY A 350 12.39 -29.63 13.32
CA GLY A 350 13.59 -30.19 13.91
C GLY A 350 13.41 -31.46 14.74
N SER A 351 14.53 -32.02 15.21
CA SER A 351 14.60 -33.28 15.97
C SER A 351 14.26 -33.12 17.46
N GLY A 352 14.10 -31.89 17.97
CA GLY A 352 14.01 -31.62 19.40
C GLY A 352 15.34 -31.88 20.12
N SER A 353 15.34 -32.68 21.19
CA SER A 353 16.55 -33.08 21.93
C SER A 353 17.25 -34.32 21.36
N GLU A 354 16.71 -34.91 20.30
CA GLU A 354 17.27 -36.07 19.62
C GLU A 354 18.48 -35.69 18.80
N ARG A 355 19.62 -36.39 19.03
CA ARG A 355 20.86 -36.12 18.30
C ARG A 355 20.95 -37.00 17.05
N ILE A 356 21.33 -36.39 15.96
CA ILE A 356 21.48 -37.01 14.65
C ILE A 356 22.98 -37.03 14.31
N TYR A 357 23.47 -38.20 13.90
CA TYR A 357 24.84 -38.33 13.39
C TYR A 357 24.94 -37.63 12.04
N PHE A 358 25.84 -36.67 11.94
CA PHE A 358 26.04 -35.84 10.74
C PHE A 358 27.53 -35.87 10.32
N LYS A 359 27.72 -36.35 9.10
CA LYS A 359 29.04 -36.35 8.44
C LYS A 359 29.01 -35.29 7.33
N TYR A 360 29.93 -34.35 7.44
CA TYR A 360 30.02 -33.23 6.48
C TYR A 360 31.40 -33.26 5.80
N GLU A 361 31.40 -33.23 4.49
CA GLU A 361 32.58 -33.06 3.65
C GLU A 361 32.52 -31.68 3.00
N ASN A 362 33.56 -30.84 3.25
CA ASN A 362 33.61 -29.52 2.63
C ASN A 362 34.21 -29.59 1.21
N ASP A 363 34.16 -28.46 0.50
CA ASP A 363 34.62 -28.33 -0.91
C ASP A 363 36.14 -28.61 -1.06
N PHE A 364 36.90 -28.74 0.05
CA PHE A 364 38.32 -29.06 0.09
C PHE A 364 38.57 -30.53 0.47
N GLY A 365 37.54 -31.37 0.56
CA GLY A 365 37.67 -32.79 0.91
C GLY A 365 37.96 -33.08 2.39
N GLN A 366 37.75 -32.07 3.28
CA GLN A 366 37.87 -32.28 4.73
C GLN A 366 36.57 -32.81 5.28
N VAL A 367 36.66 -33.94 5.98
CA VAL A 367 35.49 -34.58 6.61
C VAL A 367 35.42 -34.20 8.10
N ARG A 368 34.21 -33.80 8.53
CA ARG A 368 33.86 -33.57 9.94
C ARG A 368 32.68 -34.44 10.33
N GLU A 369 32.74 -35.05 11.47
CA GLU A 369 31.69 -35.94 12.00
C GLU A 369 31.27 -35.42 13.36
N ASN A 370 29.99 -35.17 13.54
CA ASN A 370 29.40 -34.68 14.80
C ASN A 370 28.01 -35.29 15.03
N GLU A 371 27.61 -35.38 16.28
CA GLU A 371 26.18 -35.57 16.64
C GLU A 371 25.57 -34.21 16.93
N ILE A 372 24.53 -33.84 16.19
CA ILE A 372 23.89 -32.55 16.28
C ILE A 372 22.41 -32.71 16.62
N GLU A 373 21.87 -31.75 17.35
CA GLU A 373 20.43 -31.55 17.45
C GLU A 373 19.97 -30.74 16.23
N PHE A 374 19.12 -31.33 15.42
CA PHE A 374 18.66 -30.69 14.20
C PHE A 374 17.59 -29.65 14.51
N GLU A 375 17.89 -28.38 14.25
CA GLU A 375 17.00 -27.25 14.59
C GLU A 375 15.74 -27.16 13.73
N GLY A 376 15.72 -27.83 12.58
CA GLY A 376 14.64 -27.72 11.59
C GLY A 376 14.83 -26.54 10.61
N VAL A 377 14.21 -26.68 9.43
CA VAL A 377 14.36 -25.67 8.35
C VAL A 377 13.81 -24.31 8.77
N LEU A 378 12.64 -24.26 9.39
CA LEU A 378 11.98 -23.00 9.74
C LEU A 378 12.77 -22.21 10.79
N ARG A 379 13.24 -22.91 11.85
CA ARG A 379 14.05 -22.26 12.88
C ARG A 379 15.41 -21.82 12.35
N ASN A 380 16.00 -22.59 11.44
CA ASN A 380 17.25 -22.22 10.78
C ASN A 380 17.12 -20.89 10.02
N ILE A 381 16.04 -20.71 9.24
CA ILE A 381 15.77 -19.47 8.50
C ILE A 381 15.55 -18.31 9.49
N GLU A 382 14.75 -18.52 10.52
CA GLU A 382 14.45 -17.51 11.54
C GLU A 382 15.72 -17.07 12.28
N ARG A 383 16.56 -18.01 12.70
CA ARG A 383 17.84 -17.73 13.36
C ARG A 383 18.78 -16.96 12.41
N ARG A 384 18.93 -17.42 11.17
CA ARG A 384 19.77 -16.72 10.16
C ARG A 384 19.29 -15.31 9.90
N TYR A 385 17.98 -15.07 9.87
CA TYR A 385 17.40 -13.75 9.73
C TYR A 385 17.74 -12.82 10.90
N LYS A 386 17.66 -13.34 12.14
CA LYS A 386 17.93 -12.58 13.36
C LYS A 386 19.42 -12.30 13.59
N GLU A 387 20.27 -13.27 13.33
CA GLU A 387 21.71 -13.21 13.68
C GLU A 387 22.59 -12.59 12.59
N THR A 388 22.11 -12.50 11.35
CA THR A 388 22.92 -11.96 10.25
C THR A 388 23.15 -10.46 10.37
N SER A 389 24.41 -10.03 10.17
CA SER A 389 24.79 -8.63 9.98
C SER A 389 24.74 -8.19 8.50
N SER A 390 24.50 -9.12 7.58
CA SER A 390 24.45 -8.85 6.13
C SER A 390 23.02 -8.55 5.69
N ASP A 391 22.79 -7.35 5.19
CA ASP A 391 21.49 -6.95 4.64
C ASP A 391 21.06 -7.82 3.45
N TYR A 392 22.02 -8.28 2.63
CA TYR A 392 21.75 -9.19 1.53
C TYR A 392 21.19 -10.54 2.04
N ILE A 393 21.79 -11.15 3.06
CA ILE A 393 21.30 -12.42 3.64
C ILE A 393 19.93 -12.22 4.27
N ARG A 394 19.73 -11.10 4.97
CA ARG A 394 18.42 -10.73 5.56
C ARG A 394 17.36 -10.63 4.50
N GLU A 395 17.60 -9.92 3.39
CA GLU A 395 16.69 -9.79 2.25
C GLU A 395 16.40 -11.17 1.59
N GLN A 396 17.40 -12.06 1.51
CA GLN A 396 17.16 -13.41 1.01
C GLN A 396 16.26 -14.25 1.92
N MET A 397 16.43 -14.12 3.25
CA MET A 397 15.57 -14.86 4.20
C MET A 397 14.15 -14.30 4.25
N GLU A 398 13.98 -12.99 4.12
CA GLU A 398 12.65 -12.34 4.05
C GLU A 398 11.75 -12.91 2.95
N LYS A 399 12.32 -13.41 1.85
CA LYS A 399 11.56 -14.05 0.77
C LYS A 399 10.79 -15.29 1.20
N TYR A 400 11.18 -15.90 2.31
CA TYR A 400 10.56 -17.10 2.89
C TYR A 400 9.71 -16.79 4.10
N MET A 401 9.49 -15.50 4.39
CA MET A 401 8.73 -15.03 5.53
C MET A 401 7.45 -14.34 5.04
N ALA A 402 6.38 -14.52 5.81
CA ALA A 402 5.10 -13.86 5.56
C ALA A 402 4.63 -13.13 6.82
N ASN A 403 3.92 -12.02 6.62
CA ASN A 403 3.26 -11.32 7.70
C ASN A 403 2.00 -12.09 8.11
N GLN A 404 2.06 -12.73 9.28
CA GLN A 404 0.91 -13.43 9.87
C GLN A 404 0.23 -12.53 10.91
N PRO A 405 -1.10 -12.55 11.02
CA PRO A 405 -1.80 -11.84 12.08
C PRO A 405 -1.26 -12.24 13.45
N CYS A 406 -1.00 -11.27 14.30
CA CYS A 406 -0.50 -11.56 15.66
C CYS A 406 -1.49 -12.45 16.42
N PRO A 407 -1.09 -13.63 16.94
CA PRO A 407 -2.02 -14.56 17.60
C PRO A 407 -2.62 -13.98 18.89
N THR A 408 -1.94 -13.05 19.53
CA THR A 408 -2.38 -12.43 20.79
C THR A 408 -3.47 -11.38 20.56
N CYS A 409 -3.28 -10.46 19.62
CA CYS A 409 -4.24 -9.38 19.34
C CYS A 409 -5.09 -9.66 18.11
N LYS A 410 -4.90 -10.76 17.40
CA LYS A 410 -5.65 -11.16 16.19
C LYS A 410 -5.64 -10.10 15.07
N GLY A 411 -4.57 -9.30 15.01
CA GLY A 411 -4.46 -8.21 14.03
C GLY A 411 -4.83 -6.82 14.56
N TYR A 412 -5.55 -6.72 15.67
CA TYR A 412 -6.08 -5.44 16.19
C TYR A 412 -5.03 -4.50 16.82
N ARG A 413 -3.77 -4.91 16.93
CA ARG A 413 -2.62 -4.08 17.37
C ARG A 413 -2.63 -3.68 18.86
N LEU A 414 -3.73 -3.86 19.58
CA LEU A 414 -3.98 -3.36 20.93
C LEU A 414 -3.94 -4.48 21.99
N LYS A 415 -3.78 -4.08 23.23
CA LYS A 415 -3.88 -4.98 24.40
C LYS A 415 -5.31 -5.52 24.57
N LYS A 416 -5.44 -6.66 25.24
CA LYS A 416 -6.74 -7.29 25.55
C LYS A 416 -7.61 -6.39 26.41
N GLU A 417 -7.02 -5.65 27.32
CA GLU A 417 -7.71 -4.70 28.21
C GLU A 417 -8.33 -3.55 27.41
N THR A 418 -7.62 -3.04 26.43
CA THR A 418 -8.12 -2.00 25.52
C THR A 418 -9.27 -2.51 24.65
N LEU A 419 -9.15 -3.74 24.12
CA LEU A 419 -10.17 -4.38 23.29
C LEU A 419 -11.41 -4.80 24.11
N ALA A 420 -11.35 -4.75 25.45
CA ALA A 420 -12.48 -4.98 26.32
C ALA A 420 -13.40 -3.77 26.50
N VAL A 421 -13.04 -2.60 25.92
CA VAL A 421 -13.86 -1.38 25.97
C VAL A 421 -14.73 -1.31 24.72
N LEU A 422 -16.04 -1.28 24.90
CA LEU A 422 -17.00 -1.34 23.80
C LEU A 422 -17.86 -0.07 23.71
N ILE A 423 -18.27 0.25 22.49
CA ILE A 423 -19.34 1.22 22.17
C ILE A 423 -20.32 0.49 21.26
N ASN A 424 -21.60 0.43 21.62
CA ASN A 424 -22.62 -0.35 20.92
C ASN A 424 -22.15 -1.77 20.53
N GLY A 425 -21.50 -2.45 21.49
CA GLY A 425 -21.06 -3.84 21.32
C GLY A 425 -19.82 -4.06 20.49
N LYS A 426 -19.16 -2.98 19.99
CA LYS A 426 -17.93 -3.08 19.18
C LYS A 426 -16.77 -2.41 19.87
N HIS A 427 -15.60 -3.05 19.85
CA HIS A 427 -14.35 -2.43 20.28
C HIS A 427 -13.70 -1.62 19.13
N ILE A 428 -12.77 -0.74 19.45
CA ILE A 428 -12.14 0.18 18.50
C ILE A 428 -11.51 -0.57 17.28
N GLY A 429 -10.96 -1.77 17.49
CA GLY A 429 -10.37 -2.57 16.42
C GLY A 429 -11.43 -3.06 15.42
N GLU A 430 -12.59 -3.52 15.87
CA GLU A 430 -13.68 -3.93 14.99
C GLU A 430 -14.25 -2.76 14.18
N ILE A 431 -14.31 -1.57 14.77
CA ILE A 431 -14.72 -0.37 14.04
C ILE A 431 -13.72 -0.01 12.94
N THR A 432 -12.44 -0.12 13.23
CA THR A 432 -11.41 0.18 12.21
C THR A 432 -11.36 -0.83 11.08
N ASP A 433 -11.87 -2.04 11.28
CA ASP A 433 -11.97 -3.08 10.26
C ASP A 433 -13.24 -2.95 9.39
N LEU A 434 -14.21 -2.15 9.79
CA LEU A 434 -15.35 -1.81 8.94
C LEU A 434 -14.89 -1.03 7.71
N SER A 435 -15.61 -1.16 6.59
CA SER A 435 -15.45 -0.26 5.47
C SER A 435 -15.84 1.18 5.89
N VAL A 436 -15.33 2.18 5.17
CA VAL A 436 -15.69 3.58 5.43
C VAL A 436 -17.21 3.77 5.39
N SER A 437 -17.87 3.12 4.42
CA SER A 437 -19.34 3.13 4.29
C SER A 437 -20.02 2.53 5.52
N ASP A 438 -19.61 1.30 5.93
CA ASP A 438 -20.22 0.62 7.08
C ASP A 438 -19.91 1.35 8.39
N ALA A 439 -18.73 1.95 8.52
CA ALA A 439 -18.39 2.77 9.69
C ALA A 439 -19.25 4.03 9.77
N LEU A 440 -19.53 4.69 8.64
CA LEU A 440 -20.41 5.84 8.59
C LEU A 440 -21.83 5.46 9.02
N ASP A 441 -22.37 4.37 8.46
CA ASP A 441 -23.66 3.80 8.83
C ASP A 441 -23.75 3.46 10.32
N PHE A 442 -22.69 2.87 10.88
CA PHE A 442 -22.62 2.57 12.32
C PHE A 442 -22.73 3.83 13.17
N TYR A 443 -22.00 4.90 12.82
CA TYR A 443 -22.03 6.14 13.58
C TYR A 443 -23.30 6.96 13.34
N GLU A 444 -23.99 6.81 12.23
CA GLU A 444 -25.30 7.42 12.01
C GLU A 444 -26.38 6.79 12.90
N LYS A 445 -26.31 5.49 13.14
CA LYS A 445 -27.27 4.69 13.92
C LYS A 445 -26.82 4.46 15.36
N ILE A 446 -25.78 5.15 15.84
CA ILE A 446 -25.23 4.96 17.19
C ILE A 446 -26.24 5.35 18.26
N GLU A 447 -26.48 4.44 19.22
CA GLU A 447 -27.34 4.68 20.37
C GLU A 447 -26.50 4.96 21.61
N LEU A 448 -26.60 6.16 22.17
CA LEU A 448 -25.91 6.58 23.37
C LEU A 448 -26.90 7.17 24.38
N SER A 449 -26.57 7.12 25.68
CA SER A 449 -27.34 7.82 26.69
C SER A 449 -27.31 9.35 26.44
N GLU A 450 -28.30 10.12 26.95
CA GLU A 450 -28.33 11.57 26.79
C GLU A 450 -27.03 12.23 27.30
N LYS A 451 -26.48 11.72 28.41
CA LYS A 451 -25.22 12.19 28.98
C LYS A 451 -24.05 11.91 28.02
N ASP A 452 -23.94 10.66 27.52
CA ASP A 452 -22.84 10.24 26.64
C ASP A 452 -22.94 10.96 25.29
N LEU A 453 -24.15 11.21 24.79
CA LEU A 453 -24.38 11.98 23.57
C LEU A 453 -23.89 13.42 23.69
N GLN A 454 -24.16 14.11 24.85
CA GLN A 454 -23.63 15.43 25.09
C GLN A 454 -22.12 15.48 25.11
N ILE A 455 -21.46 14.46 25.66
CA ILE A 455 -20.00 14.33 25.69
C ILE A 455 -19.45 14.07 24.29
N ALA A 456 -20.09 13.18 23.54
CA ALA A 456 -19.59 12.68 22.27
C ALA A 456 -19.96 13.53 21.04
N GLN A 457 -20.90 14.46 21.15
CA GLN A 457 -21.50 15.19 20.03
C GLN A 457 -20.48 15.81 19.07
N LEU A 458 -19.48 16.52 19.59
CA LEU A 458 -18.44 17.15 18.77
C LEU A 458 -17.51 16.12 18.12
N ILE A 459 -17.17 15.08 18.88
CA ILE A 459 -16.29 14.00 18.40
C ILE A 459 -16.98 13.22 17.27
N LEU A 460 -18.25 12.84 17.45
CA LEU A 460 -19.05 12.14 16.45
C LEU A 460 -19.23 12.96 15.18
N ARG A 461 -19.40 14.27 15.29
CA ARG A 461 -19.47 15.15 14.13
C ARG A 461 -18.19 15.08 13.32
N GLU A 462 -17.04 15.22 13.95
CA GLU A 462 -15.74 15.15 13.29
C GLU A 462 -15.48 13.79 12.62
N ILE A 463 -15.84 12.68 13.29
CA ILE A 463 -15.72 11.33 12.72
C ILE A 463 -16.62 11.20 11.49
N LYS A 464 -17.89 11.57 11.57
CA LYS A 464 -18.86 11.48 10.47
C LYS A 464 -18.44 12.33 9.28
N GLU A 465 -18.00 13.55 9.51
CA GLU A 465 -17.54 14.45 8.44
C GLU A 465 -16.33 13.86 7.71
N ARG A 466 -15.30 13.37 8.41
CA ARG A 466 -14.12 12.76 7.80
C ARG A 466 -14.43 11.47 7.06
N LEU A 467 -15.29 10.62 7.61
CA LEU A 467 -15.77 9.42 6.91
C LEU A 467 -16.55 9.79 5.64
N SER A 468 -17.40 10.81 5.70
CA SER A 468 -18.14 11.32 4.55
C SER A 468 -17.22 11.86 3.46
N PHE A 469 -16.10 12.52 3.81
CA PHE A 469 -15.12 12.98 2.83
C PHE A 469 -14.43 11.81 2.14
N LEU A 470 -14.06 10.75 2.86
CA LEU A 470 -13.50 9.54 2.27
C LEU A 470 -14.51 8.87 1.31
N ASN A 471 -15.77 8.81 1.71
CA ASN A 471 -16.85 8.29 0.87
C ASN A 471 -17.01 9.10 -0.43
N ASN A 472 -16.98 10.44 -0.33
CA ASN A 472 -17.16 11.35 -1.46
C ASN A 472 -16.02 11.35 -2.47
N VAL A 473 -14.81 10.92 -2.07
CA VAL A 473 -13.68 10.75 -2.99
C VAL A 473 -13.56 9.32 -3.54
N GLY A 474 -14.61 8.48 -3.38
CA GLY A 474 -14.66 7.12 -3.91
C GLY A 474 -13.78 6.12 -3.15
N LEU A 475 -13.61 6.30 -1.83
CA LEU A 475 -12.87 5.40 -0.94
C LEU A 475 -13.77 4.69 0.08
N ASP A 476 -15.04 4.54 -0.23
CA ASP A 476 -16.08 3.92 0.58
C ASP A 476 -15.78 2.47 0.96
N TYR A 477 -15.05 1.75 0.10
CA TYR A 477 -14.66 0.35 0.28
C TYR A 477 -13.45 0.12 1.20
N LEU A 478 -12.66 1.16 1.49
CA LEU A 478 -11.47 1.02 2.36
C LEU A 478 -11.87 0.84 3.81
N ASN A 479 -11.04 0.11 4.58
CA ASN A 479 -11.13 0.08 6.03
C ASN A 479 -10.04 0.95 6.68
N LEU A 480 -10.34 1.45 7.90
CA LEU A 480 -9.43 2.36 8.61
C LEU A 480 -8.18 1.64 9.14
N SER A 481 -8.23 0.31 9.33
CA SER A 481 -7.11 -0.53 9.79
C SER A 481 -6.08 -0.80 8.70
N ARG A 482 -6.43 -0.58 7.42
CA ARG A 482 -5.56 -0.88 6.28
C ARG A 482 -4.26 -0.09 6.36
N SER A 483 -3.15 -0.79 6.20
CA SER A 483 -1.82 -0.17 6.23
C SER A 483 -1.64 0.80 5.05
N ALA A 484 -1.11 1.99 5.32
CA ALA A 484 -0.84 3.00 4.30
C ALA A 484 0.15 2.52 3.22
N GLY A 485 1.05 1.61 3.56
CA GLY A 485 2.00 1.02 2.61
C GLY A 485 1.39 0.06 1.58
N THR A 486 0.13 -0.35 1.76
CA THR A 486 -0.60 -1.24 0.84
C THR A 486 -1.54 -0.48 -0.11
N LEU A 487 -1.60 0.83 0.01
CA LEU A 487 -2.45 1.68 -0.82
C LEU A 487 -1.83 1.87 -2.20
N SER A 488 -2.67 1.93 -3.22
CA SER A 488 -2.26 2.41 -4.54
C SER A 488 -1.93 3.91 -4.49
N GLY A 489 -1.19 4.41 -5.48
CA GLY A 489 -0.88 5.84 -5.58
C GLY A 489 -2.13 6.73 -5.56
N GLY A 490 -3.15 6.36 -6.34
CA GLY A 490 -4.42 7.08 -6.37
C GLY A 490 -5.22 7.00 -5.06
N GLU A 491 -5.25 5.85 -4.38
CA GLU A 491 -5.88 5.74 -3.05
C GLU A 491 -5.21 6.66 -2.02
N ALA A 492 -3.88 6.65 -1.97
CA ALA A 492 -3.12 7.50 -1.05
C ALA A 492 -3.33 8.99 -1.34
N GLN A 493 -3.39 9.39 -2.60
CA GLN A 493 -3.66 10.75 -3.03
C GLN A 493 -5.06 11.21 -2.61
N ARG A 494 -6.09 10.38 -2.85
CA ARG A 494 -7.48 10.70 -2.46
C ARG A 494 -7.67 10.76 -0.94
N ILE A 495 -6.94 9.95 -0.17
CA ILE A 495 -6.91 10.07 1.30
C ILE A 495 -6.38 11.46 1.71
N ARG A 496 -5.29 11.93 1.09
CA ARG A 496 -4.77 13.27 1.37
C ARG A 496 -5.77 14.35 0.96
N LEU A 497 -6.39 14.20 -0.20
CA LEU A 497 -7.44 15.13 -0.65
C LEU A 497 -8.57 15.19 0.37
N ALA A 498 -9.10 14.04 0.81
CA ALA A 498 -10.14 13.98 1.83
C ALA A 498 -9.73 14.66 3.16
N THR A 499 -8.47 14.46 3.58
CA THR A 499 -7.92 15.11 4.78
C THR A 499 -7.84 16.62 4.63
N GLN A 500 -7.43 17.12 3.47
CA GLN A 500 -7.35 18.57 3.19
C GLN A 500 -8.74 19.23 3.12
N ILE A 501 -9.73 18.56 2.55
CA ILE A 501 -11.12 19.00 2.55
C ILE A 501 -11.61 19.16 4.00
N GLY A 502 -11.29 18.19 4.85
CA GLY A 502 -11.64 18.21 6.28
C GLY A 502 -11.07 19.40 7.04
N SER A 503 -9.95 19.98 6.56
CA SER A 503 -9.35 21.18 7.18
C SER A 503 -10.17 22.46 6.98
N ARG A 504 -11.11 22.48 6.03
CA ARG A 504 -11.96 23.64 5.64
C ARG A 504 -11.17 24.93 5.42
N LEU A 505 -9.94 24.83 4.94
CA LEU A 505 -9.14 26.00 4.62
C LEU A 505 -9.78 26.75 3.42
N THR A 506 -9.75 28.07 3.48
CA THR A 506 -10.25 28.98 2.45
C THR A 506 -9.14 29.89 1.95
N GLY A 507 -9.22 30.33 0.70
CA GLY A 507 -8.21 31.20 0.09
C GLY A 507 -6.87 30.50 -0.20
N VAL A 508 -6.86 29.18 -0.27
CA VAL A 508 -5.69 28.34 -0.53
C VAL A 508 -5.62 27.97 -2.03
N LEU A 509 -4.41 27.83 -2.52
CA LEU A 509 -4.15 27.25 -3.84
C LEU A 509 -3.85 25.75 -3.71
N TYR A 510 -4.76 24.91 -4.18
CA TYR A 510 -4.53 23.47 -4.25
C TYR A 510 -4.02 23.07 -5.63
N ILE A 511 -2.96 22.28 -5.67
CA ILE A 511 -2.39 21.74 -6.91
C ILE A 511 -2.42 20.22 -6.84
N LEU A 512 -3.16 19.60 -7.76
CA LEU A 512 -3.42 18.16 -7.80
C LEU A 512 -2.83 17.54 -9.08
N ASP A 513 -2.23 16.35 -8.94
CA ASP A 513 -1.65 15.58 -10.03
C ASP A 513 -2.53 14.38 -10.35
N GLU A 514 -3.28 14.42 -11.44
CA GLU A 514 -4.13 13.35 -11.95
C GLU A 514 -5.01 12.66 -10.86
N PRO A 515 -5.87 13.40 -10.15
CA PRO A 515 -6.64 12.83 -9.04
C PRO A 515 -7.69 11.79 -9.48
N SER A 516 -8.07 11.75 -10.76
CA SER A 516 -8.99 10.77 -11.35
C SER A 516 -8.38 9.39 -11.60
N ILE A 517 -7.08 9.25 -11.37
CA ILE A 517 -6.33 8.03 -11.71
C ILE A 517 -6.90 6.78 -11.02
N GLY A 518 -7.10 5.70 -11.79
CA GLY A 518 -7.63 4.43 -11.28
C GLY A 518 -9.09 4.51 -10.79
N LEU A 519 -9.82 5.57 -11.14
CA LEU A 519 -11.25 5.69 -10.85
C LEU A 519 -12.12 5.18 -12.01
N HIS A 520 -13.18 4.49 -11.62
CA HIS A 520 -14.31 4.29 -12.50
C HIS A 520 -15.07 5.62 -12.69
N GLN A 521 -15.72 5.85 -13.84
CA GLN A 521 -16.44 7.10 -14.15
C GLN A 521 -17.42 7.51 -13.06
N ARG A 522 -18.16 6.55 -12.48
CA ARG A 522 -19.06 6.80 -11.35
C ARG A 522 -18.35 7.47 -10.16
N ASP A 523 -17.14 7.00 -9.83
CA ASP A 523 -16.38 7.52 -8.70
C ASP A 523 -15.72 8.85 -9.08
N ASN A 524 -15.40 9.05 -10.37
CA ASN A 524 -14.90 10.31 -10.92
C ASN A 524 -15.95 11.43 -10.83
N ASP A 525 -17.22 11.16 -11.10
CA ASP A 525 -18.31 12.13 -10.93
C ASP A 525 -18.37 12.66 -9.47
N ARG A 526 -18.19 11.78 -8.48
CA ARG A 526 -18.13 12.16 -7.07
C ARG A 526 -16.91 13.04 -6.77
N LEU A 527 -15.74 12.68 -7.32
CA LEU A 527 -14.52 13.46 -7.19
C LEU A 527 -14.70 14.88 -7.77
N ILE A 528 -15.25 15.00 -8.99
CA ILE A 528 -15.54 16.29 -9.64
C ILE A 528 -16.46 17.14 -8.75
N GLY A 529 -17.53 16.55 -8.21
CA GLY A 529 -18.40 17.21 -7.25
C GLY A 529 -17.65 17.74 -6.02
N THR A 530 -16.71 16.96 -5.51
CA THR A 530 -15.86 17.34 -4.39
C THR A 530 -14.92 18.49 -4.72
N LEU A 531 -14.29 18.48 -5.89
CA LEU A 531 -13.40 19.56 -6.35
C LEU A 531 -14.19 20.87 -6.53
N LYS A 532 -15.39 20.79 -7.10
CA LYS A 532 -16.29 21.96 -7.22
C LYS A 532 -16.67 22.53 -5.86
N ASN A 533 -16.98 21.69 -4.88
CA ASN A 533 -17.26 22.14 -3.52
C ASN A 533 -16.05 22.87 -2.90
N MET A 534 -14.83 22.35 -3.08
CA MET A 534 -13.60 23.02 -2.62
C MET A 534 -13.42 24.40 -3.27
N ARG A 535 -13.71 24.53 -4.56
CA ARG A 535 -13.71 25.81 -5.28
C ARG A 535 -14.73 26.77 -4.67
N ASP A 536 -15.96 26.30 -4.46
CA ASP A 536 -17.11 27.12 -4.05
C ASP A 536 -16.96 27.72 -2.64
N ILE A 537 -16.12 27.12 -1.78
CA ILE A 537 -15.74 27.71 -0.48
C ILE A 537 -14.61 28.75 -0.59
N GLY A 538 -14.18 29.12 -1.80
CA GLY A 538 -13.21 30.20 -2.04
C GLY A 538 -11.77 29.74 -2.15
N ASN A 539 -11.51 28.57 -2.74
CA ASN A 539 -10.16 28.09 -3.06
C ASN A 539 -9.90 28.11 -4.55
N THR A 540 -8.65 28.27 -4.93
CA THR A 540 -8.19 28.07 -6.30
C THR A 540 -7.65 26.64 -6.45
N LEU A 541 -8.14 25.91 -7.45
CA LEU A 541 -7.68 24.55 -7.73
C LEU A 541 -6.99 24.51 -9.10
N ILE A 542 -5.76 24.04 -9.13
CA ILE A 542 -5.03 23.70 -10.35
C ILE A 542 -4.93 22.18 -10.41
N VAL A 543 -5.49 21.57 -11.43
CA VAL A 543 -5.52 20.12 -11.61
C VAL A 543 -4.80 19.77 -12.90
N VAL A 544 -3.73 18.97 -12.84
CA VAL A 544 -3.15 18.35 -14.03
C VAL A 544 -3.98 17.13 -14.35
N GLU A 545 -4.65 17.12 -15.52
CA GLU A 545 -5.59 16.05 -15.86
C GLU A 545 -5.65 15.73 -17.34
N HIS A 546 -6.11 14.51 -17.62
CA HIS A 546 -6.34 13.97 -18.95
C HIS A 546 -7.77 13.45 -19.16
N ASP A 547 -8.54 13.36 -18.08
CA ASP A 547 -9.91 12.86 -18.11
C ASP A 547 -10.86 13.84 -18.77
N GLU A 548 -11.68 13.36 -19.74
CA GLU A 548 -12.62 14.18 -20.53
C GLU A 548 -13.65 14.87 -19.63
N ASP A 549 -14.22 14.13 -18.67
CA ASP A 549 -15.29 14.65 -17.79
C ASP A 549 -14.76 15.74 -16.86
N THR A 550 -13.55 15.55 -16.33
CA THR A 550 -12.90 16.57 -15.47
C THR A 550 -12.54 17.82 -16.26
N MET A 551 -12.05 17.69 -17.50
CA MET A 551 -11.74 18.82 -18.37
C MET A 551 -13.00 19.60 -18.73
N LEU A 552 -14.10 18.92 -19.07
CA LEU A 552 -15.39 19.58 -19.39
C LEU A 552 -16.06 20.21 -18.17
N ALA A 553 -15.77 19.72 -16.98
CA ALA A 553 -16.29 20.25 -15.72
C ALA A 553 -15.50 21.46 -15.17
N ALA A 554 -14.34 21.76 -15.77
CA ALA A 554 -13.45 22.85 -15.36
C ALA A 554 -14.04 24.22 -15.72
N ASP A 555 -13.69 25.24 -14.93
CA ASP A 555 -14.04 26.63 -15.26
C ASP A 555 -13.04 27.22 -16.30
N TYR A 556 -11.82 26.71 -16.30
CA TYR A 556 -10.74 27.18 -17.15
C TYR A 556 -9.80 26.04 -17.53
N LEU A 557 -9.43 25.95 -18.80
CA LEU A 557 -8.45 25.00 -19.34
C LEU A 557 -7.19 25.69 -19.83
N ILE A 558 -6.04 25.04 -19.63
CA ILE A 558 -4.75 25.44 -20.17
C ILE A 558 -4.16 24.22 -20.88
N ASP A 559 -4.08 24.28 -22.22
CA ASP A 559 -3.50 23.21 -23.04
C ASP A 559 -2.03 23.50 -23.36
N ILE A 560 -1.15 22.59 -22.95
CA ILE A 560 0.30 22.71 -23.10
C ILE A 560 0.79 21.71 -24.15
N GLY A 561 1.51 22.24 -25.15
CA GLY A 561 1.97 21.45 -26.28
C GLY A 561 3.05 22.18 -27.08
N PRO A 562 3.05 22.01 -28.43
CA PRO A 562 2.21 21.13 -29.23
C PRO A 562 2.60 19.64 -29.17
N GLY A 563 3.81 19.32 -28.70
CA GLY A 563 4.36 17.98 -28.61
C GLY A 563 4.86 17.65 -27.21
N ALA A 564 5.73 16.64 -27.12
CA ALA A 564 6.39 16.19 -25.89
C ALA A 564 7.87 16.58 -25.87
N GLY A 565 8.49 16.69 -24.69
CA GLY A 565 9.91 17.01 -24.53
C GLY A 565 10.28 18.35 -25.16
N VAL A 566 11.28 18.36 -26.02
CA VAL A 566 11.76 19.59 -26.71
C VAL A 566 10.72 20.20 -27.65
N HIS A 567 9.74 19.40 -28.10
CA HIS A 567 8.64 19.86 -28.97
C HIS A 567 7.43 20.38 -28.17
N GLY A 568 7.46 20.29 -26.85
CA GLY A 568 6.45 20.81 -25.93
C GLY A 568 6.81 22.15 -25.33
N GLY A 569 6.20 22.47 -24.21
CA GLY A 569 6.57 23.61 -23.36
C GLY A 569 5.97 24.96 -23.77
N GLU A 570 4.96 24.97 -24.65
CA GLU A 570 4.24 26.17 -25.07
C GLU A 570 2.78 26.09 -24.64
N VAL A 571 2.17 27.23 -24.32
CA VAL A 571 0.71 27.32 -24.12
C VAL A 571 0.08 27.41 -25.48
N ILE A 572 -0.68 26.37 -25.85
CA ILE A 572 -1.35 26.28 -27.16
C ILE A 572 -2.67 27.02 -27.14
N SER A 573 -3.45 26.77 -26.08
CA SER A 573 -4.77 27.36 -25.90
C SER A 573 -5.05 27.54 -24.41
N ALA A 574 -5.74 28.61 -24.04
CA ALA A 574 -6.17 28.86 -22.67
C ALA A 574 -7.50 29.63 -22.67
N GLY A 575 -8.47 29.12 -21.93
CA GLY A 575 -9.83 29.68 -21.88
C GLY A 575 -10.82 28.73 -21.25
N THR A 576 -12.12 28.98 -21.44
CA THR A 576 -13.16 28.01 -21.05
C THR A 576 -13.05 26.74 -21.90
N PRO A 577 -13.60 25.60 -21.44
CA PRO A 577 -13.62 24.37 -22.25
C PRO A 577 -14.16 24.60 -23.67
N GLU A 578 -15.23 25.41 -23.81
CA GLU A 578 -15.85 25.75 -25.11
C GLU A 578 -14.94 26.59 -26.01
N GLU A 579 -14.09 27.45 -25.43
CA GLU A 579 -13.11 28.23 -26.19
C GLU A 579 -11.97 27.35 -26.69
N VAL A 580 -11.46 26.45 -25.83
CA VAL A 580 -10.40 25.50 -26.20
C VAL A 580 -10.88 24.51 -27.27
N MET A 581 -12.14 24.04 -27.20
CA MET A 581 -12.74 23.17 -28.22
C MET A 581 -12.82 23.82 -29.60
N LYS A 582 -12.88 25.15 -29.67
CA LYS A 582 -12.93 25.91 -30.94
C LYS A 582 -11.55 26.23 -31.50
N ASP A 583 -10.50 26.05 -30.72
CA ASP A 583 -9.14 26.36 -31.18
C ASP A 583 -8.57 25.20 -32.02
N PRO A 584 -8.36 25.38 -33.33
CA PRO A 584 -7.88 24.31 -34.20
C PRO A 584 -6.43 23.89 -33.91
N LYS A 585 -5.69 24.67 -33.14
CA LYS A 585 -4.32 24.35 -32.73
C LYS A 585 -4.28 23.40 -31.54
N SER A 586 -5.34 23.38 -30.73
CA SER A 586 -5.43 22.53 -29.54
C SER A 586 -5.78 21.10 -29.92
N LEU A 587 -4.82 20.18 -29.71
CA LEU A 587 -5.08 18.76 -29.90
C LEU A 587 -6.13 18.26 -28.90
N THR A 588 -6.06 18.70 -27.66
CA THR A 588 -7.07 18.44 -26.62
C THR A 588 -8.44 18.95 -27.06
N GLY A 589 -8.51 20.17 -27.59
CA GLY A 589 -9.76 20.74 -28.09
C GLY A 589 -10.38 19.93 -29.23
N GLN A 590 -9.57 19.40 -30.16
CA GLN A 590 -10.03 18.52 -31.23
C GLN A 590 -10.63 17.21 -30.71
N TYR A 591 -10.09 16.63 -29.64
CA TYR A 591 -10.66 15.43 -29.00
C TYR A 591 -11.94 15.76 -28.22
N LEU A 592 -11.95 16.84 -27.45
CA LEU A 592 -13.13 17.26 -26.67
C LEU A 592 -14.32 17.64 -27.58
N SER A 593 -14.06 18.31 -28.71
CA SER A 593 -15.10 18.64 -29.70
C SER A 593 -15.60 17.43 -30.52
N GLY A 594 -14.79 16.35 -30.50
CA GLY A 594 -15.03 15.14 -31.27
C GLY A 594 -14.64 15.22 -32.76
N GLU A 595 -13.89 16.24 -33.13
CA GLU A 595 -13.24 16.31 -34.46
C GLU A 595 -12.25 15.15 -34.63
N LYS A 596 -11.50 14.85 -33.58
CA LYS A 596 -10.72 13.62 -33.44
C LYS A 596 -11.36 12.70 -32.40
N PHE A 597 -11.31 11.41 -32.65
CA PHE A 597 -11.72 10.38 -31.68
C PHE A 597 -11.04 9.04 -31.98
N ILE A 598 -11.03 8.14 -31.04
CA ILE A 598 -10.58 6.76 -31.21
C ILE A 598 -11.74 5.96 -31.79
N PRO A 599 -11.62 5.43 -33.04
CA PRO A 599 -12.73 4.76 -33.70
C PRO A 599 -13.02 3.40 -33.04
N LEU A 600 -14.28 2.96 -33.19
CA LEU A 600 -14.66 1.58 -32.86
C LEU A 600 -14.03 0.60 -33.84
N PRO A 601 -13.70 -0.63 -33.40
CA PRO A 601 -13.31 -1.69 -34.33
C PRO A 601 -14.45 -1.95 -35.34
N ILE A 602 -14.10 -2.11 -36.60
CA ILE A 602 -15.08 -2.42 -37.67
C ILE A 602 -15.75 -3.76 -37.38
N GLU A 603 -14.92 -4.76 -37.05
CA GLU A 603 -15.35 -6.08 -36.57
C GLU A 603 -14.54 -6.45 -35.33
N ARG A 604 -15.20 -7.03 -34.33
CA ARG A 604 -14.50 -7.59 -33.16
C ARG A 604 -14.02 -8.98 -33.48
N ARG A 605 -12.82 -9.30 -32.99
CA ARG A 605 -12.27 -10.64 -33.11
C ARG A 605 -13.13 -11.62 -32.33
N LYS A 606 -13.43 -12.76 -32.92
CA LYS A 606 -14.17 -13.84 -32.26
C LYS A 606 -13.18 -14.76 -31.54
N PRO A 607 -13.49 -15.18 -30.27
CA PRO A 607 -12.70 -16.20 -29.61
C PRO A 607 -12.58 -17.47 -30.45
N ASP A 608 -11.38 -18.04 -30.50
CA ASP A 608 -11.09 -19.26 -31.28
C ASP A 608 -11.46 -20.56 -30.53
N GLY A 609 -12.11 -20.47 -29.39
CA GLY A 609 -12.51 -21.58 -28.54
C GLY A 609 -11.47 -21.97 -27.46
N ARG A 610 -10.30 -21.34 -27.45
CA ARG A 610 -9.32 -21.50 -26.37
C ARG A 610 -9.61 -20.49 -25.28
N TYR A 611 -9.65 -20.99 -24.01
CA TYR A 611 -9.95 -20.15 -22.85
C TYR A 611 -9.04 -20.51 -21.67
N ILE A 612 -8.73 -19.52 -20.83
CA ILE A 612 -8.33 -19.74 -19.45
C ILE A 612 -9.59 -19.61 -18.59
N GLU A 613 -9.88 -20.63 -17.81
CA GLU A 613 -11.03 -20.66 -16.91
C GLU A 613 -10.56 -20.76 -15.46
N ILE A 614 -10.85 -19.72 -14.66
CA ILE A 614 -10.66 -19.72 -13.20
C ILE A 614 -11.96 -20.20 -12.56
N LYS A 615 -11.85 -21.15 -11.63
CA LYS A 615 -13.00 -21.64 -10.85
C LYS A 615 -12.79 -21.41 -9.37
N GLY A 616 -13.84 -20.93 -8.71
CA GLY A 616 -13.90 -20.84 -7.26
C GLY A 616 -12.91 -19.83 -6.66
N ALA A 617 -12.69 -18.69 -7.30
CA ALA A 617 -11.87 -17.61 -6.77
C ALA A 617 -12.47 -17.01 -5.51
N LYS A 618 -11.71 -17.03 -4.38
CA LYS A 618 -12.18 -16.60 -3.05
C LYS A 618 -11.21 -15.67 -2.32
N GLU A 619 -10.15 -15.21 -2.99
CA GLU A 619 -9.18 -14.34 -2.38
C GLU A 619 -9.78 -12.95 -2.12
N ASN A 620 -9.41 -12.32 -1.00
CA ASN A 620 -9.88 -11.01 -0.56
C ASN A 620 -11.43 -10.91 -0.57
N ASN A 621 -11.99 -10.00 -1.40
CA ASN A 621 -13.44 -9.79 -1.49
C ASN A 621 -14.14 -10.68 -2.52
N LEU A 622 -13.44 -11.55 -3.25
CA LEU A 622 -14.05 -12.41 -4.27
C LEU A 622 -14.97 -13.46 -3.68
N LYS A 623 -16.20 -13.56 -4.21
CA LYS A 623 -17.29 -14.40 -3.69
C LYS A 623 -17.44 -15.69 -4.50
N ASN A 624 -16.44 -16.56 -4.49
CA ASN A 624 -16.44 -17.85 -5.20
C ASN A 624 -16.67 -17.68 -6.71
N VAL A 625 -15.91 -16.78 -7.33
CA VAL A 625 -16.08 -16.34 -8.71
C VAL A 625 -15.55 -17.38 -9.69
N ASN A 626 -16.29 -17.57 -10.79
CA ASN A 626 -15.84 -18.29 -11.97
C ASN A 626 -15.67 -17.31 -13.12
N ALA A 627 -14.46 -17.23 -13.69
CA ALA A 627 -14.11 -16.31 -14.77
C ALA A 627 -13.54 -17.06 -15.97
N LYS A 628 -13.89 -16.62 -17.18
CA LYS A 628 -13.36 -17.14 -18.44
C LYS A 628 -12.69 -16.01 -19.23
N PHE A 629 -11.47 -16.23 -19.65
CA PHE A 629 -10.69 -15.32 -20.46
C PHE A 629 -10.38 -15.96 -21.80
N PRO A 630 -10.96 -15.46 -22.92
CA PRO A 630 -10.65 -15.97 -24.23
C PRO A 630 -9.20 -15.64 -24.63
N LEU A 631 -8.55 -16.58 -25.35
CA LEU A 631 -7.19 -16.41 -25.84
C LEU A 631 -7.18 -15.89 -27.30
N GLY A 632 -6.08 -15.25 -27.69
CA GLY A 632 -5.90 -14.69 -29.03
C GLY A 632 -6.77 -13.45 -29.33
N VAL A 633 -7.28 -12.80 -28.29
CA VAL A 633 -8.11 -11.58 -28.41
C VAL A 633 -7.68 -10.51 -27.41
N PHE A 634 -8.20 -9.31 -27.58
CA PHE A 634 -8.00 -8.21 -26.65
C PHE A 634 -9.14 -8.18 -25.61
N THR A 635 -8.82 -8.54 -24.37
CA THR A 635 -9.77 -8.62 -23.26
C THR A 635 -9.52 -7.49 -22.25
N ALA A 636 -10.58 -6.80 -21.80
CA ALA A 636 -10.50 -5.86 -20.70
C ALA A 636 -11.31 -6.35 -19.49
N VAL A 637 -10.72 -6.19 -18.29
CA VAL A 637 -11.35 -6.43 -16.99
C VAL A 637 -11.75 -5.09 -16.43
N THR A 638 -13.05 -4.90 -16.20
CA THR A 638 -13.66 -3.63 -15.83
C THR A 638 -14.43 -3.72 -14.53
N GLY A 639 -14.96 -2.62 -14.05
CA GLY A 639 -15.77 -2.53 -12.85
C GLY A 639 -15.33 -1.40 -11.92
N VAL A 640 -16.15 -1.09 -10.93
CA VAL A 640 -15.90 -0.01 -9.98
C VAL A 640 -14.61 -0.22 -9.18
N SER A 641 -14.08 0.85 -8.56
CA SER A 641 -12.90 0.77 -7.71
C SER A 641 -13.14 -0.19 -6.53
N GLY A 642 -12.17 -1.05 -6.22
CA GLY A 642 -12.30 -2.05 -5.15
C GLY A 642 -13.21 -3.25 -5.46
N SER A 643 -13.72 -3.44 -6.69
CA SER A 643 -14.59 -4.57 -7.06
C SER A 643 -13.90 -5.94 -7.11
N GLY A 644 -12.56 -6.00 -7.02
CA GLY A 644 -11.79 -7.26 -7.01
C GLY A 644 -11.04 -7.57 -8.31
N LYS A 645 -10.96 -6.64 -9.27
CA LYS A 645 -10.25 -6.80 -10.57
C LYS A 645 -8.80 -7.27 -10.40
N SER A 646 -7.99 -6.50 -9.67
CA SER A 646 -6.57 -6.82 -9.44
C SER A 646 -6.40 -8.11 -8.62
N THR A 647 -7.34 -8.41 -7.72
CA THR A 647 -7.35 -9.70 -7.00
C THR A 647 -7.54 -10.87 -7.95
N LEU A 648 -8.50 -10.78 -8.88
CA LEU A 648 -8.77 -11.84 -9.85
C LEU A 648 -7.62 -12.02 -10.84
N VAL A 649 -7.11 -10.91 -11.38
CA VAL A 649 -6.09 -10.95 -12.45
C VAL A 649 -4.68 -11.09 -11.87
N ASN A 650 -4.26 -10.20 -10.95
CA ASN A 650 -2.87 -10.16 -10.48
C ASN A 650 -2.61 -11.21 -9.39
N GLU A 651 -3.48 -11.31 -8.37
CA GLU A 651 -3.25 -12.22 -7.24
C GLU A 651 -3.53 -13.69 -7.60
N ILE A 652 -4.53 -13.97 -8.44
CA ILE A 652 -4.88 -15.34 -8.79
C ILE A 652 -4.31 -15.74 -10.15
N LEU A 653 -4.74 -15.09 -11.24
CA LEU A 653 -4.38 -15.52 -12.61
C LEU A 653 -2.87 -15.39 -12.88
N LEU A 654 -2.32 -14.19 -12.70
CA LEU A 654 -0.91 -13.91 -12.97
C LEU A 654 0.02 -14.76 -12.11
N LYS A 655 -0.23 -14.85 -10.81
CA LYS A 655 0.61 -15.65 -9.89
C LYS A 655 0.53 -17.15 -10.21
N SER A 656 -0.65 -17.67 -10.54
CA SER A 656 -0.81 -19.08 -10.95
C SER A 656 -0.08 -19.40 -12.25
N LEU A 657 -0.22 -18.53 -13.26
CA LEU A 657 0.50 -18.70 -14.53
C LEU A 657 2.01 -18.57 -14.34
N SER A 658 2.46 -17.59 -13.55
CA SER A 658 3.88 -17.41 -13.27
C SER A 658 4.47 -18.61 -12.52
N GLN A 659 3.72 -19.19 -11.59
CA GLN A 659 4.14 -20.41 -10.89
C GLN A 659 4.27 -21.61 -11.86
N LYS A 660 3.27 -21.81 -12.74
CA LYS A 660 3.28 -22.94 -13.69
C LYS A 660 4.29 -22.75 -14.82
N LEU A 661 4.32 -21.58 -15.45
CA LEU A 661 5.12 -21.34 -16.67
C LEU A 661 6.56 -20.92 -16.37
N HIS A 662 6.78 -20.16 -15.30
CA HIS A 662 8.07 -19.56 -14.96
C HIS A 662 8.67 -20.11 -13.67
N ARG A 663 8.01 -21.08 -13.01
CA ARG A 663 8.42 -21.65 -11.72
C ARG A 663 8.60 -20.57 -10.64
N ALA A 664 7.78 -19.50 -10.71
CA ALA A 664 7.81 -18.43 -9.72
C ALA A 664 7.41 -18.96 -8.34
N LYS A 665 8.02 -18.39 -7.30
CA LYS A 665 7.79 -18.81 -5.89
C LYS A 665 6.59 -18.11 -5.25
N ALA A 666 5.95 -17.16 -5.95
CA ALA A 666 4.80 -16.44 -5.43
C ALA A 666 3.58 -17.35 -5.28
N LYS A 667 2.92 -17.31 -4.12
CA LYS A 667 1.71 -18.07 -3.85
C LYS A 667 0.51 -17.40 -4.52
N PRO A 668 -0.26 -18.11 -5.34
CA PRO A 668 -1.52 -17.59 -5.88
C PRO A 668 -2.57 -17.41 -4.79
N GLY A 669 -3.48 -16.45 -4.99
CA GLY A 669 -4.64 -16.28 -4.13
C GLY A 669 -5.58 -17.49 -4.13
N GLN A 670 -6.47 -17.58 -3.15
CA GLN A 670 -7.36 -18.71 -2.96
C GLN A 670 -8.29 -18.93 -4.14
N HIS A 671 -8.21 -20.08 -4.76
CA HIS A 671 -9.06 -20.54 -5.86
C HIS A 671 -9.15 -22.05 -5.86
N LYS A 672 -10.13 -22.60 -6.57
CA LYS A 672 -10.31 -24.05 -6.67
C LYS A 672 -9.45 -24.67 -7.76
N GLU A 673 -9.52 -24.13 -8.98
CA GLU A 673 -8.87 -24.69 -10.17
C GLU A 673 -8.72 -23.61 -11.26
N ILE A 674 -7.64 -23.70 -12.04
CA ILE A 674 -7.48 -22.93 -13.29
C ILE A 674 -7.25 -23.92 -14.45
N LYS A 675 -8.10 -23.84 -15.48
CA LYS A 675 -8.01 -24.67 -16.70
C LYS A 675 -7.47 -23.85 -17.86
N GLY A 676 -6.89 -24.55 -18.84
CA GLY A 676 -6.44 -23.95 -20.10
C GLY A 676 -5.04 -23.31 -20.05
N MET A 677 -4.32 -23.42 -18.93
CA MET A 677 -2.95 -22.87 -18.82
C MET A 677 -1.97 -23.48 -19.84
N ASP A 678 -2.22 -24.70 -20.32
CA ASP A 678 -1.36 -25.40 -21.30
C ASP A 678 -1.43 -24.80 -22.72
N HIS A 679 -2.36 -23.89 -22.97
CA HIS A 679 -2.43 -23.13 -24.20
C HIS A 679 -1.39 -22.01 -24.27
N LEU A 680 -0.75 -21.69 -23.15
CA LEU A 680 0.22 -20.60 -23.04
C LEU A 680 1.62 -21.15 -22.77
N ASP A 681 2.61 -20.49 -23.37
CA ASP A 681 4.03 -20.74 -23.14
C ASP A 681 4.65 -19.69 -22.21
N LYS A 682 4.08 -18.49 -22.20
CA LYS A 682 4.63 -17.34 -21.46
C LYS A 682 3.52 -16.42 -20.94
N VAL A 683 3.68 -15.90 -19.72
CA VAL A 683 2.92 -14.76 -19.19
C VAL A 683 3.87 -13.58 -18.98
N ILE A 684 3.44 -12.40 -19.37
CA ILE A 684 4.21 -11.17 -19.31
C ILE A 684 3.42 -10.17 -18.48
N ASP A 685 3.98 -9.80 -17.34
CA ASP A 685 3.41 -8.82 -16.44
C ASP A 685 3.98 -7.43 -16.77
N ILE A 686 3.10 -6.49 -17.04
CA ILE A 686 3.43 -5.10 -17.36
C ILE A 686 2.70 -4.19 -16.38
N ASP A 687 3.28 -4.07 -15.19
CA ASP A 687 2.79 -3.22 -14.10
C ASP A 687 3.49 -1.86 -14.06
N GLN A 688 2.99 -0.96 -13.21
CA GLN A 688 3.53 0.40 -13.03
C GLN A 688 4.76 0.46 -12.12
N SER A 689 5.28 -0.67 -11.63
CA SER A 689 6.47 -0.68 -10.77
C SER A 689 7.70 -0.17 -11.52
N PRO A 690 8.64 0.51 -10.83
CA PRO A 690 9.85 1.03 -11.47
C PRO A 690 10.65 -0.07 -12.19
N ILE A 691 11.27 0.25 -13.32
CA ILE A 691 12.15 -0.66 -14.08
C ILE A 691 13.47 -0.98 -13.36
N GLY A 692 13.68 -0.40 -12.20
CA GLY A 692 14.81 -0.67 -11.31
C GLY A 692 14.80 0.25 -10.11
N ARG A 693 15.50 -0.18 -9.04
CA ARG A 693 15.54 0.53 -7.75
C ARG A 693 16.74 1.44 -7.58
N THR A 694 17.67 1.44 -8.53
CA THR A 694 18.91 2.21 -8.45
C THR A 694 19.01 3.21 -9.59
N PRO A 695 19.76 4.31 -9.43
CA PRO A 695 20.00 5.28 -10.50
C PRO A 695 20.71 4.71 -11.74
N ARG A 696 21.28 3.50 -11.64
CA ARG A 696 21.93 2.78 -12.75
C ARG A 696 20.95 2.15 -13.71
N SER A 697 19.73 1.84 -13.23
CA SER A 697 18.68 1.34 -14.09
C SER A 697 18.13 2.49 -14.92
N ASN A 698 18.05 2.30 -16.23
CA ASN A 698 17.53 3.29 -17.17
C ASN A 698 16.88 2.59 -18.39
N PRO A 699 16.15 3.30 -19.25
CA PRO A 699 15.48 2.74 -20.41
C PRO A 699 16.43 1.96 -21.35
N ALA A 700 17.64 2.48 -21.60
CA ALA A 700 18.59 1.82 -22.49
C ALA A 700 19.10 0.48 -21.95
N THR A 701 19.34 0.38 -20.64
CA THR A 701 19.79 -0.88 -20.02
C THR A 701 18.66 -1.88 -19.91
N TYR A 702 17.45 -1.44 -19.57
CA TYR A 702 16.29 -2.31 -19.40
C TYR A 702 15.85 -2.98 -20.73
N THR A 703 15.82 -2.20 -21.81
CA THR A 703 15.45 -2.71 -23.14
C THR A 703 16.59 -3.44 -23.86
N GLY A 704 17.79 -3.44 -23.27
CA GLY A 704 18.98 -4.05 -23.87
C GLY A 704 19.54 -3.28 -25.07
N VAL A 705 19.11 -2.04 -25.32
CA VAL A 705 19.69 -1.14 -26.34
C VAL A 705 21.13 -0.84 -26.00
N PHE A 706 21.43 -0.61 -24.73
CA PHE A 706 22.75 -0.23 -24.27
C PHE A 706 23.81 -1.29 -24.50
N ASP A 707 23.44 -2.56 -24.53
CA ASP A 707 24.36 -3.65 -24.84
C ASP A 707 24.86 -3.58 -26.29
N ASP A 708 23.95 -3.27 -27.23
CA ASP A 708 24.30 -3.11 -28.63
C ASP A 708 25.08 -1.79 -28.86
N VAL A 709 24.75 -0.73 -28.13
CA VAL A 709 25.52 0.55 -28.17
C VAL A 709 26.97 0.32 -27.72
N ARG A 710 27.16 -0.41 -26.61
CA ARG A 710 28.53 -0.73 -26.12
C ARG A 710 29.33 -1.56 -27.14
N ASP A 711 28.68 -2.44 -27.90
CA ASP A 711 29.33 -3.19 -28.97
C ASP A 711 29.78 -2.26 -30.10
N VAL A 712 28.99 -1.26 -30.46
CA VAL A 712 29.36 -0.25 -31.48
C VAL A 712 30.59 0.54 -31.04
N PHE A 713 30.61 1.02 -29.79
CA PHE A 713 31.76 1.77 -29.28
C PHE A 713 33.03 0.90 -29.20
N ALA A 714 32.92 -0.37 -28.81
CA ALA A 714 34.04 -1.30 -28.79
C ALA A 714 34.63 -1.61 -30.19
N GLN A 715 33.82 -1.42 -31.24
CA GLN A 715 34.24 -1.61 -32.62
C GLN A 715 34.87 -0.37 -33.28
N THR A 716 34.83 0.78 -32.64
CA THR A 716 35.49 2.00 -33.15
C THR A 716 37.01 1.79 -33.27
N ASN A 717 37.63 2.47 -34.22
CA ASN A 717 39.08 2.40 -34.41
C ASN A 717 39.84 2.80 -33.15
N GLU A 718 39.42 3.85 -32.50
CA GLU A 718 40.03 4.37 -31.28
C GLU A 718 39.96 3.38 -30.10
N ALA A 719 38.82 2.71 -29.90
CA ALA A 719 38.68 1.67 -28.91
C ALA A 719 39.59 0.47 -29.19
N LYS A 720 39.70 0.05 -30.47
CA LYS A 720 40.60 -1.05 -30.91
C LYS A 720 42.04 -0.72 -30.66
N VAL A 721 42.49 0.49 -31.00
CA VAL A 721 43.88 0.93 -30.78
C VAL A 721 44.24 0.94 -29.29
N ARG A 722 43.28 1.31 -28.42
CA ARG A 722 43.48 1.32 -26.97
C ARG A 722 43.22 -0.05 -26.31
N GLY A 723 42.81 -1.08 -27.06
CA GLY A 723 42.48 -2.40 -26.53
C GLY A 723 41.19 -2.40 -25.69
N TYR A 724 40.28 -1.45 -25.86
CA TYR A 724 39.05 -1.35 -25.09
C TYR A 724 38.02 -2.34 -25.60
N LYS A 725 37.59 -3.22 -24.71
CA LYS A 725 36.51 -4.20 -24.95
C LYS A 725 35.16 -3.64 -24.50
N LYS A 726 34.06 -4.30 -24.84
CA LYS A 726 32.68 -3.95 -24.48
C LYS A 726 32.51 -3.60 -22.97
N GLY A 727 33.22 -4.29 -22.07
CA GLY A 727 33.18 -4.02 -20.63
C GLY A 727 33.65 -2.63 -20.23
N ARG A 728 34.56 -2.02 -21.02
CA ARG A 728 35.07 -0.66 -20.78
C ARG A 728 33.95 0.41 -20.85
N PHE A 729 32.99 0.18 -21.71
CA PHE A 729 31.83 1.08 -21.94
C PHE A 729 30.64 0.80 -21.03
N SER A 730 30.83 -0.02 -19.97
CA SER A 730 29.82 -0.25 -18.96
C SER A 730 30.07 0.60 -17.72
N PHE A 731 29.09 1.39 -17.31
CA PHE A 731 29.16 2.12 -16.04
C PHE A 731 28.96 1.23 -14.80
N ASN A 732 28.65 -0.05 -14.98
CA ASN A 732 28.52 -1.03 -13.87
C ASN A 732 29.85 -1.74 -13.55
N VAL A 733 30.82 -1.74 -14.48
CA VAL A 733 32.06 -2.51 -14.39
C VAL A 733 33.24 -1.59 -14.11
N LYS A 734 34.17 -2.01 -13.24
CA LYS A 734 35.42 -1.27 -13.00
C LYS A 734 36.25 -1.15 -14.29
N GLY A 735 36.96 -0.05 -14.40
CA GLY A 735 37.88 0.24 -15.50
C GLY A 735 37.39 1.34 -16.43
N GLY A 736 36.08 1.42 -16.74
CA GLY A 736 35.52 2.49 -17.60
C GLY A 736 34.65 3.47 -16.85
N ARG A 737 34.11 3.09 -15.72
CA ARG A 737 33.22 3.96 -14.91
C ARG A 737 33.98 4.98 -14.07
N CYS A 738 33.30 6.04 -13.69
CA CYS A 738 33.77 6.93 -12.64
C CYS A 738 33.81 6.18 -11.30
N GLU A 739 34.97 6.09 -10.65
CA GLU A 739 35.08 5.35 -9.39
C GLU A 739 34.59 6.18 -8.19
N ALA A 740 34.50 7.52 -8.28
CA ALA A 740 33.96 8.36 -7.21
C ALA A 740 32.47 8.08 -6.97
N CYS A 741 31.63 8.06 -8.02
CA CYS A 741 30.22 7.71 -7.94
C CYS A 741 29.95 6.24 -8.30
N ARG A 742 30.98 5.45 -8.58
CA ARG A 742 30.86 4.04 -9.00
C ARG A 742 29.94 3.80 -10.21
N GLY A 743 29.78 4.81 -11.05
CA GLY A 743 28.94 4.80 -12.24
C GLY A 743 27.50 5.25 -12.04
N ASP A 744 27.12 5.70 -10.85
CA ASP A 744 25.78 6.24 -10.58
C ASP A 744 25.54 7.61 -11.23
N GLY A 745 26.61 8.39 -11.45
CA GLY A 745 26.55 9.78 -11.94
C GLY A 745 26.15 10.77 -10.86
N ILE A 746 25.55 10.30 -9.79
CA ILE A 746 25.07 11.08 -8.64
C ILE A 746 25.61 10.48 -7.34
N ILE A 747 25.70 11.30 -6.31
CA ILE A 747 26.05 10.89 -4.95
C ILE A 747 24.82 11.05 -4.08
N LYS A 748 24.43 9.99 -3.40
CA LYS A 748 23.35 9.98 -2.42
C LYS A 748 23.90 10.48 -1.08
N ILE A 749 23.32 11.54 -0.55
CA ILE A 749 23.59 12.04 0.80
C ILE A 749 22.42 11.61 1.67
N GLU A 750 22.69 10.68 2.59
CA GLU A 750 21.68 10.19 3.52
C GLU A 750 21.42 11.21 4.62
N MET A 751 20.17 11.62 4.75
CA MET A 751 19.71 12.57 5.76
C MET A 751 18.84 11.82 6.77
N HIS A 752 19.33 11.58 7.97
CA HIS A 752 18.68 10.73 8.98
C HIS A 752 17.23 11.11 9.34
N PHE A 753 16.86 12.38 9.19
CA PHE A 753 15.51 12.87 9.52
C PHE A 753 14.79 13.58 8.35
N LEU A 754 15.44 13.70 7.21
CA LEU A 754 14.93 14.36 6.00
C LEU A 754 15.03 13.39 4.81
N PRO A 755 14.33 13.65 3.71
CA PRO A 755 14.51 12.88 2.49
C PRO A 755 15.97 12.93 2.01
N ASP A 756 16.47 11.81 1.50
CA ASP A 756 17.81 11.72 0.95
C ASP A 756 18.01 12.72 -0.21
N VAL A 757 19.15 13.38 -0.21
CA VAL A 757 19.50 14.35 -1.27
C VAL A 757 20.43 13.68 -2.28
N TYR A 758 20.12 13.85 -3.56
CA TYR A 758 20.94 13.36 -4.67
C TYR A 758 21.62 14.54 -5.37
N VAL A 759 22.94 14.55 -5.37
CA VAL A 759 23.74 15.60 -6.03
C VAL A 759 24.55 15.01 -7.18
N PRO A 760 24.76 15.74 -8.30
CA PRO A 760 25.66 15.31 -9.35
C PRO A 760 27.07 15.03 -8.82
N CYS A 761 27.72 13.98 -9.31
CA CYS A 761 29.07 13.65 -8.92
C CYS A 761 30.05 14.75 -9.39
N GLU A 762 30.79 15.33 -8.47
CA GLU A 762 31.75 16.41 -8.74
C GLU A 762 32.91 15.98 -9.67
N VAL A 763 33.24 14.69 -9.73
CA VAL A 763 34.35 14.19 -10.56
C VAL A 763 33.93 13.96 -12.01
N CYS A 764 32.77 13.35 -12.24
CA CYS A 764 32.29 13.05 -13.59
C CYS A 764 31.19 14.00 -14.08
N HIS A 765 30.73 14.93 -13.26
CA HIS A 765 29.65 15.88 -13.58
C HIS A 765 28.40 15.18 -14.17
N GLY A 766 27.99 14.07 -13.58
CA GLY A 766 26.85 13.29 -14.04
C GLY A 766 27.12 12.26 -15.16
N LYS A 767 28.29 12.33 -15.83
CA LYS A 767 28.59 11.53 -17.03
C LYS A 767 28.83 10.04 -16.77
N ARG A 768 28.94 9.59 -15.53
CA ARG A 768 29.09 8.16 -15.11
C ARG A 768 30.40 7.48 -15.45
N TYR A 769 31.22 7.99 -16.37
CA TYR A 769 32.45 7.40 -16.88
C TYR A 769 33.70 8.16 -16.46
N ASN A 770 34.85 7.51 -16.54
CA ASN A 770 36.14 8.15 -16.43
C ASN A 770 36.51 8.89 -17.73
N ARG A 771 37.49 9.80 -17.63
CA ARG A 771 37.89 10.69 -18.71
C ARG A 771 38.36 9.91 -19.96
N GLU A 772 39.14 8.85 -19.79
CA GLU A 772 39.71 8.06 -20.89
C GLU A 772 38.63 7.31 -21.70
N THR A 773 37.54 6.87 -21.05
CA THR A 773 36.43 6.23 -21.75
C THR A 773 35.62 7.24 -22.55
N LEU A 774 35.48 8.49 -22.04
CA LEU A 774 34.76 9.56 -22.73
C LEU A 774 35.51 10.13 -23.97
N GLU A 775 36.83 9.86 -24.10
CA GLU A 775 37.57 10.24 -25.27
C GLU A 775 37.22 9.46 -26.52
N VAL A 776 36.70 8.21 -26.34
CA VAL A 776 36.25 7.36 -27.44
C VAL A 776 34.92 7.86 -27.99
N THR A 777 34.87 8.18 -29.27
CA THR A 777 33.69 8.72 -29.94
C THR A 777 33.20 7.86 -31.09
N TYR A 778 31.90 7.89 -31.33
CA TYR A 778 31.24 7.35 -32.51
C TYR A 778 30.42 8.49 -33.15
N LYS A 779 30.63 8.77 -34.44
CA LYS A 779 30.04 9.95 -35.12
C LYS A 779 30.15 11.24 -34.32
N GLY A 780 31.29 11.48 -33.63
CA GLY A 780 31.54 12.68 -32.84
C GLY A 780 30.87 12.75 -31.48
N LYS A 781 30.18 11.68 -31.02
CA LYS A 781 29.53 11.59 -29.71
C LYS A 781 30.19 10.52 -28.86
N ASN A 782 30.45 10.80 -27.59
CA ASN A 782 30.93 9.81 -26.62
C ASN A 782 29.75 9.00 -26.04
N ILE A 783 30.05 7.98 -25.23
CA ILE A 783 29.01 7.10 -24.68
C ILE A 783 28.09 7.79 -23.69
N ALA A 784 28.55 8.81 -22.96
CA ALA A 784 27.70 9.59 -22.08
C ALA A 784 26.75 10.49 -22.88
N ASP A 785 27.23 11.12 -23.96
CA ASP A 785 26.38 11.90 -24.86
C ASP A 785 25.25 11.07 -25.44
N VAL A 786 25.51 9.79 -25.74
CA VAL A 786 24.46 8.85 -26.23
C VAL A 786 23.42 8.56 -25.14
N LEU A 787 23.81 8.45 -23.87
CA LEU A 787 22.86 8.28 -22.77
C LEU A 787 22.01 9.55 -22.54
N GLU A 788 22.53 10.72 -22.86
CA GLU A 788 21.82 11.99 -22.77
C GLU A 788 20.87 12.24 -23.96
N MET A 789 21.01 11.51 -25.07
CA MET A 789 20.12 11.62 -26.22
C MET A 789 18.69 11.20 -25.85
N THR A 790 17.72 11.90 -26.43
CA THR A 790 16.35 11.42 -26.45
C THR A 790 16.23 10.14 -27.31
N VAL A 791 15.20 9.35 -27.10
CA VAL A 791 14.96 8.16 -27.94
C VAL A 791 14.80 8.57 -29.41
N GLU A 792 14.15 9.70 -29.69
CA GLU A 792 13.98 10.26 -31.05
C GLU A 792 15.32 10.61 -31.70
N ASP A 793 16.19 11.34 -31.00
CA ASP A 793 17.54 11.69 -31.49
C ASP A 793 18.39 10.44 -31.70
N ALA A 794 18.34 9.50 -30.75
CA ALA A 794 19.08 8.24 -30.85
C ALA A 794 18.61 7.38 -32.03
N LEU A 795 17.31 7.39 -32.35
CA LEU A 795 16.75 6.68 -33.49
C LEU A 795 17.32 7.20 -34.81
N GLN A 796 17.49 8.50 -34.95
CA GLN A 796 18.15 9.12 -36.11
C GLN A 796 19.66 8.85 -36.10
N PHE A 797 20.31 8.97 -34.95
CA PHE A 797 21.76 8.77 -34.82
C PHE A 797 22.20 7.35 -35.19
N PHE A 798 21.42 6.34 -34.80
CA PHE A 798 21.68 4.90 -35.05
C PHE A 798 20.87 4.33 -36.24
N GLU A 799 20.37 5.16 -37.13
CA GLU A 799 19.50 4.73 -38.24
C GLU A 799 20.11 3.62 -39.10
N ASN A 800 21.43 3.59 -39.25
CA ASN A 800 22.18 2.63 -40.05
C ASN A 800 22.57 1.35 -39.27
N ILE A 801 22.12 1.20 -38.01
CA ILE A 801 22.38 0.01 -37.19
C ILE A 801 21.06 -0.70 -36.89
N PRO A 802 20.66 -1.72 -37.68
CA PRO A 802 19.33 -2.31 -37.61
C PRO A 802 18.94 -2.86 -36.24
N LYS A 803 19.89 -3.40 -35.47
CA LYS A 803 19.64 -3.96 -34.14
C LYS A 803 19.23 -2.86 -33.15
N ILE A 804 19.95 -1.73 -33.15
CA ILE A 804 19.66 -0.61 -32.26
C ILE A 804 18.40 0.08 -32.72
N LYS A 805 18.27 0.37 -34.03
CA LYS A 805 17.09 1.02 -34.61
C LYS A 805 15.81 0.29 -34.26
N ARG A 806 15.77 -1.04 -34.39
CA ARG A 806 14.57 -1.83 -34.08
C ARG A 806 14.13 -1.68 -32.61
N LYS A 807 15.07 -1.73 -31.66
CA LYS A 807 14.76 -1.58 -30.24
C LYS A 807 14.33 -0.15 -29.88
N LEU A 808 15.00 0.86 -30.43
CA LEU A 808 14.62 2.26 -30.24
C LEU A 808 13.25 2.55 -30.85
N GLN A 809 12.93 1.96 -32.03
CA GLN A 809 11.64 2.11 -32.66
C GLN A 809 10.50 1.61 -31.76
N THR A 810 10.68 0.50 -31.05
CA THR A 810 9.63 0.02 -30.12
C THR A 810 9.40 0.98 -28.95
N ILE A 811 10.43 1.65 -28.45
CA ILE A 811 10.31 2.68 -27.40
C ILE A 811 9.60 3.91 -27.97
N TYR A 812 9.91 4.30 -29.19
CA TYR A 812 9.25 5.41 -29.87
C TYR A 812 7.77 5.12 -30.15
N ASP A 813 7.45 3.91 -30.62
CA ASP A 813 6.08 3.45 -30.97
C ASP A 813 5.13 3.50 -29.75
N VAL A 814 5.63 3.26 -28.54
CA VAL A 814 4.83 3.38 -27.32
C VAL A 814 4.71 4.82 -26.80
N GLY A 815 5.14 5.83 -27.59
CA GLY A 815 5.02 7.25 -27.27
C GLY A 815 6.09 7.79 -26.33
N LEU A 816 7.26 7.12 -26.20
CA LEU A 816 8.36 7.53 -25.33
C LEU A 816 9.54 8.14 -26.11
N GLY A 817 9.26 8.80 -27.25
CA GLY A 817 10.30 9.47 -28.04
C GLY A 817 11.07 10.56 -27.28
N TYR A 818 10.44 11.20 -26.32
CA TYR A 818 10.95 12.35 -25.58
C TYR A 818 11.87 12.00 -24.39
N ILE A 819 11.81 10.76 -23.85
CA ILE A 819 12.67 10.38 -22.72
C ILE A 819 14.11 10.20 -23.15
N THR A 820 15.07 10.47 -22.24
CA THR A 820 16.49 10.22 -22.52
C THR A 820 16.84 8.76 -22.25
N LEU A 821 17.78 8.21 -23.02
CA LEU A 821 18.22 6.82 -22.91
C LEU A 821 18.78 6.47 -21.53
N GLY A 822 19.51 7.41 -20.94
CA GLY A 822 20.16 7.28 -19.63
C GLY A 822 19.31 7.78 -18.45
N GLN A 823 18.05 8.15 -18.66
CA GLN A 823 17.18 8.65 -17.60
C GLN A 823 17.07 7.64 -16.45
N PRO A 824 17.38 8.02 -15.21
CA PRO A 824 17.28 7.10 -14.07
C PRO A 824 15.87 6.55 -13.90
N ALA A 825 15.77 5.26 -13.61
CA ALA A 825 14.47 4.59 -13.38
C ALA A 825 13.61 5.26 -12.30
N THR A 826 14.25 5.88 -11.31
CA THR A 826 13.61 6.59 -10.20
C THR A 826 12.94 7.90 -10.58
N THR A 827 13.25 8.44 -11.75
CA THR A 827 12.67 9.70 -12.28
C THR A 827 11.55 9.47 -13.28
N LEU A 828 11.36 8.22 -13.71
CA LEU A 828 10.25 7.85 -14.60
C LEU A 828 8.93 7.81 -13.82
N SER A 829 7.85 8.29 -14.44
CA SER A 829 6.50 8.06 -13.93
C SER A 829 6.11 6.58 -14.04
N GLY A 830 5.09 6.15 -13.28
CA GLY A 830 4.60 4.77 -13.34
C GLY A 830 4.19 4.36 -14.77
N GLY A 831 3.48 5.23 -15.49
CA GLY A 831 3.09 5.00 -16.88
C GLY A 831 4.27 4.94 -17.85
N GLU A 832 5.30 5.76 -17.66
CA GLU A 832 6.54 5.69 -18.47
C GLU A 832 7.28 4.38 -18.22
N ALA A 833 7.43 3.97 -16.96
CA ALA A 833 8.07 2.70 -16.59
C ALA A 833 7.33 1.51 -17.22
N GLN A 834 6.01 1.51 -17.18
CA GLN A 834 5.15 0.49 -17.79
C GLN A 834 5.34 0.42 -19.30
N ARG A 835 5.36 1.56 -20.00
CA ARG A 835 5.59 1.63 -21.44
C ARG A 835 7.01 1.17 -21.84
N VAL A 836 8.03 1.44 -21.01
CA VAL A 836 9.39 0.90 -21.22
C VAL A 836 9.38 -0.62 -21.12
N LYS A 837 8.65 -1.19 -20.15
CA LYS A 837 8.48 -2.67 -20.02
C LYS A 837 7.80 -3.24 -21.26
N LEU A 838 6.71 -2.62 -21.71
CA LEU A 838 6.01 -3.02 -22.94
C LEU A 838 6.95 -2.98 -24.15
N ALA A 839 7.69 -1.89 -24.35
CA ALA A 839 8.64 -1.75 -25.44
C ALA A 839 9.73 -2.84 -25.43
N SER A 840 10.19 -3.26 -24.24
CA SER A 840 11.19 -4.31 -24.11
C SER A 840 10.69 -5.68 -24.56
N GLU A 841 9.41 -5.94 -24.54
CA GLU A 841 8.83 -7.21 -25.02
C GLU A 841 8.47 -7.16 -26.51
N LEU A 842 8.10 -5.99 -27.04
CA LEU A 842 7.70 -5.82 -28.43
C LEU A 842 8.77 -6.15 -29.46
N HIS A 843 10.06 -6.00 -29.13
CA HIS A 843 11.14 -6.33 -30.07
C HIS A 843 11.43 -7.83 -30.17
N ARG A 844 10.89 -8.65 -29.27
CA ARG A 844 11.01 -10.10 -29.26
C ARG A 844 10.03 -10.73 -30.25
N ARG A 845 10.42 -11.82 -30.88
CA ARG A 845 9.49 -12.55 -31.74
C ARG A 845 8.44 -13.24 -30.89
N SER A 846 7.18 -13.02 -31.22
CA SER A 846 6.07 -13.75 -30.65
C SER A 846 5.89 -15.11 -31.34
N ASN A 847 5.40 -16.09 -30.60
CA ASN A 847 4.96 -17.39 -31.12
C ASN A 847 3.42 -17.54 -31.10
N GLY A 848 2.68 -16.47 -30.78
CA GLY A 848 1.22 -16.49 -30.69
C GLY A 848 0.66 -17.24 -29.49
N ARG A 849 1.47 -17.51 -28.46
CA ARG A 849 1.09 -18.23 -27.23
C ARG A 849 1.50 -17.49 -25.95
N SER A 850 1.65 -16.17 -26.04
CA SER A 850 1.96 -15.32 -24.91
C SER A 850 0.70 -14.62 -24.41
N LEU A 851 0.60 -14.44 -23.09
CA LEU A 851 -0.41 -13.61 -22.43
C LEU A 851 0.27 -12.38 -21.85
N TYR A 852 -0.13 -11.21 -22.34
CA TYR A 852 0.27 -9.92 -21.78
C TYR A 852 -0.79 -9.46 -20.79
N ILE A 853 -0.40 -9.19 -19.57
CA ILE A 853 -1.27 -8.63 -18.52
C ILE A 853 -0.78 -7.21 -18.23
N LEU A 854 -1.66 -6.23 -18.43
CA LEU A 854 -1.39 -4.81 -18.17
C LEU A 854 -2.37 -4.28 -17.12
N ASP A 855 -1.84 -3.58 -16.13
CA ASP A 855 -2.63 -2.95 -15.07
C ASP A 855 -2.69 -1.45 -15.29
N GLU A 856 -3.88 -0.94 -15.64
CA GLU A 856 -4.19 0.46 -15.92
C GLU A 856 -3.16 1.15 -16.86
N PRO A 857 -2.95 0.64 -18.09
CA PRO A 857 -1.90 1.14 -18.97
C PRO A 857 -2.13 2.55 -19.51
N THR A 858 -3.32 3.13 -19.32
CA THR A 858 -3.65 4.51 -19.75
C THR A 858 -3.33 5.57 -18.72
N THR A 859 -2.80 5.19 -17.57
CA THR A 859 -2.45 6.11 -16.48
C THR A 859 -1.50 7.22 -16.96
N GLY A 860 -1.90 8.48 -16.77
CA GLY A 860 -1.11 9.66 -17.15
C GLY A 860 -1.00 9.89 -18.66
N LEU A 861 -1.90 9.32 -19.46
CA LEU A 861 -1.89 9.45 -20.92
C LEU A 861 -2.97 10.39 -21.43
N HIS A 862 -2.57 11.28 -22.31
CA HIS A 862 -3.50 12.02 -23.15
C HIS A 862 -4.20 11.07 -24.16
N VAL A 863 -5.40 11.42 -24.65
CA VAL A 863 -6.18 10.58 -25.59
C VAL A 863 -5.39 10.22 -26.85
N ASP A 864 -4.54 11.11 -27.36
CA ASP A 864 -3.66 10.82 -28.52
C ASP A 864 -2.60 9.75 -28.19
N ASP A 865 -2.04 9.79 -26.97
CA ASP A 865 -1.09 8.75 -26.50
C ASP A 865 -1.82 7.41 -26.31
N ILE A 866 -3.09 7.42 -25.85
CA ILE A 866 -3.93 6.23 -25.74
C ILE A 866 -4.18 5.62 -27.13
N ALA A 867 -4.44 6.45 -28.14
CA ALA A 867 -4.62 5.99 -29.52
C ALA A 867 -3.36 5.29 -30.06
N ARG A 868 -2.16 5.79 -29.74
CA ARG A 868 -0.87 5.16 -30.09
C ARG A 868 -0.68 3.85 -29.35
N LEU A 869 -0.92 3.84 -28.04
CA LEU A 869 -0.83 2.64 -27.22
C LEU A 869 -1.76 1.53 -27.74
N LEU A 870 -3.00 1.90 -28.06
CA LEU A 870 -4.00 0.97 -28.58
C LEU A 870 -3.56 0.29 -29.88
N LYS A 871 -2.92 1.03 -30.80
CA LYS A 871 -2.33 0.45 -32.04
C LYS A 871 -1.27 -0.60 -31.71
N VAL A 872 -0.47 -0.35 -30.68
CA VAL A 872 0.56 -1.30 -30.23
C VAL A 872 -0.08 -2.57 -29.66
N LEU A 873 -1.10 -2.42 -28.79
CA LEU A 873 -1.81 -3.56 -28.20
C LEU A 873 -2.55 -4.39 -29.25
N GLN A 874 -3.19 -3.73 -30.23
CA GLN A 874 -3.85 -4.41 -31.34
C GLN A 874 -2.86 -5.21 -32.19
N ARG A 875 -1.67 -4.67 -32.47
CA ARG A 875 -0.60 -5.38 -33.18
C ARG A 875 -0.14 -6.66 -32.48
N LEU A 876 -0.09 -6.67 -31.13
CA LEU A 876 0.21 -7.89 -30.36
C LEU A 876 -0.84 -8.98 -30.60
N VAL A 877 -2.11 -8.59 -30.58
CA VAL A 877 -3.23 -9.52 -30.82
C VAL A 877 -3.25 -10.03 -32.26
N GLU A 878 -2.93 -9.17 -33.23
CA GLU A 878 -2.79 -9.54 -34.65
C GLU A 878 -1.68 -10.57 -34.87
N ASN A 879 -0.64 -10.56 -34.02
CA ASN A 879 0.42 -11.57 -34.03
C ASN A 879 0.00 -12.91 -33.37
N GLY A 880 -1.24 -13.02 -32.91
CA GLY A 880 -1.80 -14.22 -32.27
C GLY A 880 -1.64 -14.27 -30.74
N ASP A 881 -1.03 -13.27 -30.11
CA ASP A 881 -0.91 -13.19 -28.66
C ASP A 881 -2.23 -12.77 -28.01
N THR A 882 -2.34 -12.99 -26.71
CA THR A 882 -3.48 -12.55 -25.91
C THR A 882 -3.08 -11.31 -25.11
N VAL A 883 -3.92 -10.29 -25.14
CA VAL A 883 -3.76 -9.09 -24.31
C VAL A 883 -4.92 -9.00 -23.32
N LEU A 884 -4.60 -8.93 -22.05
CA LEU A 884 -5.53 -8.73 -20.94
C LEU A 884 -5.18 -7.45 -20.21
N VAL A 885 -6.10 -6.49 -20.17
CA VAL A 885 -5.92 -5.22 -19.48
C VAL A 885 -6.92 -5.07 -18.32
N ILE A 886 -6.47 -4.53 -17.19
CA ILE A 886 -7.36 -4.00 -16.16
C ILE A 886 -7.52 -2.53 -16.49
N GLU A 887 -8.74 -2.05 -16.73
CA GLU A 887 -8.93 -0.68 -17.20
C GLU A 887 -10.24 -0.02 -16.72
N HIS A 888 -10.18 1.31 -16.64
CA HIS A 888 -11.30 2.20 -16.38
C HIS A 888 -11.55 3.16 -17.55
N ASN A 889 -10.55 3.36 -18.41
CA ASN A 889 -10.66 4.26 -19.57
C ASN A 889 -11.60 3.68 -20.63
N LEU A 890 -12.67 4.42 -20.94
CA LEU A 890 -13.71 3.97 -21.84
C LEU A 890 -13.26 3.86 -23.30
N ASP A 891 -12.21 4.57 -23.71
CA ASP A 891 -11.64 4.46 -25.05
C ASP A 891 -10.95 3.11 -25.28
N ILE A 892 -10.24 2.59 -24.27
CA ILE A 892 -9.67 1.24 -24.30
C ILE A 892 -10.79 0.19 -24.21
N ILE A 893 -11.74 0.38 -23.29
CA ILE A 893 -12.82 -0.57 -23.05
C ILE A 893 -13.67 -0.76 -24.31
N LYS A 894 -14.06 0.33 -25.00
CA LYS A 894 -14.83 0.24 -26.25
C LYS A 894 -14.07 -0.44 -27.39
N ALA A 895 -12.73 -0.41 -27.37
CA ALA A 895 -11.87 -1.01 -28.39
C ALA A 895 -11.53 -2.48 -28.12
N ALA A 896 -11.85 -3.03 -26.93
CA ALA A 896 -11.62 -4.42 -26.56
C ALA A 896 -12.56 -5.37 -27.32
N ASP A 897 -12.11 -6.61 -27.59
CA ASP A 897 -12.93 -7.65 -28.20
C ASP A 897 -13.86 -8.31 -27.18
N PHE A 898 -13.41 -8.42 -25.93
CA PHE A 898 -14.13 -9.09 -24.84
C PHE A 898 -13.95 -8.33 -23.52
N LEU A 899 -15.00 -8.27 -22.72
CA LEU A 899 -15.00 -7.64 -21.39
C LEU A 899 -15.39 -8.66 -20.32
N VAL A 900 -14.81 -8.48 -19.13
CA VAL A 900 -15.24 -9.12 -17.88
C VAL A 900 -15.47 -8.02 -16.87
N ASP A 901 -16.72 -7.78 -16.50
CA ASP A 901 -17.10 -6.69 -15.60
C ASP A 901 -17.38 -7.21 -14.20
N LEU A 902 -16.67 -6.65 -13.20
CA LEU A 902 -16.79 -7.00 -11.79
C LEU A 902 -17.53 -5.91 -11.01
N GLY A 903 -18.29 -6.35 -10.03
CA GLY A 903 -19.07 -5.45 -9.19
C GLY A 903 -19.95 -6.19 -8.19
N PRO A 904 -21.16 -5.64 -7.90
CA PRO A 904 -21.65 -4.30 -8.34
C PRO A 904 -20.95 -3.12 -7.68
N GLU A 905 -20.47 -3.29 -6.43
CA GLU A 905 -19.83 -2.26 -5.62
C GLU A 905 -18.36 -2.59 -5.34
N GLY A 906 -17.68 -1.73 -4.58
CA GLY A 906 -16.34 -1.98 -4.03
C GLY A 906 -16.39 -2.78 -2.72
N GLY A 907 -15.24 -3.34 -2.30
CA GLY A 907 -15.08 -4.02 -1.02
C GLY A 907 -16.02 -5.21 -0.82
N ALA A 908 -16.67 -5.26 0.33
CA ALA A 908 -17.60 -6.35 0.68
C ALA A 908 -18.86 -6.39 -0.23
N GLY A 909 -19.27 -5.26 -0.79
CA GLY A 909 -20.38 -5.18 -1.75
C GLY A 909 -20.03 -5.68 -3.16
N GLY A 910 -18.74 -5.85 -3.45
CA GLY A 910 -18.23 -6.32 -4.74
C GLY A 910 -17.90 -7.79 -4.78
N GLY A 911 -16.93 -8.14 -5.61
CA GLY A 911 -16.35 -9.48 -5.68
C GLY A 911 -17.17 -10.50 -6.46
N THR A 912 -18.04 -10.06 -7.37
CA THR A 912 -18.79 -10.91 -8.29
C THR A 912 -18.60 -10.46 -9.73
N ILE A 913 -18.77 -11.35 -10.71
CA ILE A 913 -18.84 -10.99 -12.12
C ILE A 913 -20.29 -10.59 -12.41
N ILE A 914 -20.48 -9.37 -12.88
CA ILE A 914 -21.79 -8.84 -13.27
C ILE A 914 -22.15 -9.33 -14.66
N ALA A 915 -21.22 -9.18 -15.60
CA ALA A 915 -21.41 -9.59 -16.98
C ALA A 915 -20.05 -9.91 -17.65
N SER A 916 -20.12 -10.71 -18.71
CA SER A 916 -18.97 -10.97 -19.59
C SER A 916 -19.46 -11.14 -21.03
N GLY A 917 -18.74 -10.55 -21.97
CA GLY A 917 -19.13 -10.57 -23.38
C GLY A 917 -18.46 -9.45 -24.16
N THR A 918 -19.01 -9.08 -25.29
CA THR A 918 -18.55 -7.92 -26.06
C THR A 918 -18.92 -6.61 -25.35
N PRO A 919 -18.25 -5.49 -25.63
CA PRO A 919 -18.64 -4.18 -25.13
C PRO A 919 -20.14 -3.84 -25.36
N GLU A 920 -20.69 -4.26 -26.49
CA GLU A 920 -22.10 -4.09 -26.83
C GLU A 920 -23.03 -4.93 -25.94
N ASP A 921 -22.58 -6.10 -25.47
CA ASP A 921 -23.35 -6.94 -24.56
C ASP A 921 -23.35 -6.34 -23.17
N ILE A 922 -22.20 -5.88 -22.68
CA ILE A 922 -22.08 -5.20 -21.38
C ILE A 922 -22.90 -3.91 -21.35
N ALA A 923 -22.97 -3.15 -22.46
CA ALA A 923 -23.77 -1.94 -22.56
C ALA A 923 -25.30 -2.16 -22.45
N LYS A 924 -25.76 -3.41 -22.58
CA LYS A 924 -27.16 -3.80 -22.39
C LYS A 924 -27.49 -4.21 -20.94
N GLU A 925 -26.47 -4.48 -20.14
CA GLU A 925 -26.63 -4.96 -18.77
C GLU A 925 -26.87 -3.78 -17.81
N GLU A 926 -28.08 -3.65 -17.31
CA GLU A 926 -28.47 -2.54 -16.41
C GLU A 926 -27.73 -2.56 -15.08
N ALA A 927 -27.31 -3.74 -14.60
CA ALA A 927 -26.56 -3.89 -13.36
C ALA A 927 -25.08 -3.46 -13.49
N SER A 928 -24.58 -3.28 -14.72
CA SER A 928 -23.21 -2.87 -15.00
C SER A 928 -23.06 -1.36 -15.04
N TYR A 929 -22.38 -0.78 -14.07
CA TYR A 929 -22.02 0.64 -14.14
C TYR A 929 -21.14 0.94 -15.36
N THR A 930 -20.17 0.08 -15.66
CA THR A 930 -19.34 0.19 -16.87
C THR A 930 -20.23 0.23 -18.12
N GLY A 931 -21.24 -0.65 -18.21
CA GLY A 931 -22.19 -0.69 -19.31
C GLY A 931 -23.02 0.59 -19.46
N GLN A 932 -23.46 1.17 -18.36
CA GLN A 932 -24.23 2.42 -18.36
C GLN A 932 -23.43 3.59 -18.96
N TYR A 933 -22.17 3.75 -18.59
CA TYR A 933 -21.28 4.80 -19.12
C TYR A 933 -20.79 4.49 -20.54
N LEU A 934 -20.62 3.22 -20.89
CA LEU A 934 -20.16 2.78 -22.21
C LEU A 934 -21.22 2.97 -23.31
N LYS A 935 -22.49 2.75 -23.00
CA LYS A 935 -23.60 2.81 -23.94
C LYS A 935 -23.68 4.12 -24.75
N PRO A 936 -23.69 5.31 -24.11
CA PRO A 936 -23.75 6.56 -24.86
C PRO A 936 -22.52 6.80 -25.75
N ILE A 937 -21.35 6.32 -25.33
CA ILE A 937 -20.11 6.44 -26.11
C ILE A 937 -20.17 5.57 -27.36
N LEU A 938 -20.60 4.31 -27.24
CA LEU A 938 -20.78 3.42 -28.38
C LEU A 938 -21.79 3.98 -29.40
N GLU A 939 -22.90 4.55 -28.93
CA GLU A 939 -23.90 5.17 -29.79
C GLU A 939 -23.37 6.43 -30.49
N ARG A 940 -22.64 7.29 -29.74
CA ARG A 940 -22.01 8.50 -30.27
C ARG A 940 -20.99 8.17 -31.35
N ASP A 941 -20.11 7.24 -31.09
CA ASP A 941 -18.99 6.93 -31.96
C ASP A 941 -19.45 6.16 -33.20
N ARG A 942 -20.49 5.31 -33.11
CA ARG A 942 -21.14 4.72 -34.28
C ARG A 942 -21.76 5.77 -35.23
N LYS A 943 -22.41 6.78 -34.66
CA LYS A 943 -22.97 7.90 -35.50
C LYS A 943 -21.84 8.64 -36.20
N ARG A 944 -20.73 8.94 -35.51
CA ARG A 944 -19.56 9.61 -36.09
C ARG A 944 -18.95 8.78 -37.24
N MET A 945 -18.73 7.48 -37.02
CA MET A 945 -18.19 6.60 -38.03
C MET A 945 -19.09 6.53 -39.30
N ASN A 946 -20.41 6.43 -39.12
CA ASN A 946 -21.35 6.42 -40.23
C ASN A 946 -21.36 7.74 -41.02
N GLN A 947 -21.13 8.87 -40.36
CA GLN A 947 -20.97 10.16 -41.01
C GLN A 947 -19.70 10.23 -41.87
N LEU A 948 -18.55 9.80 -41.29
CA LEU A 948 -17.28 9.75 -42.04
C LEU A 948 -17.34 8.85 -43.28
N VAL A 949 -18.00 7.70 -43.18
CA VAL A 949 -18.18 6.80 -44.34
C VAL A 949 -18.98 7.49 -45.45
N LYS A 950 -20.09 8.17 -45.11
CA LYS A 950 -20.91 8.92 -46.07
C LYS A 950 -20.15 10.07 -46.74
N GLU A 951 -19.33 10.79 -45.97
CA GLU A 951 -18.51 11.88 -46.48
C GLU A 951 -17.43 11.35 -47.44
N THR A 952 -16.80 10.22 -47.10
CA THR A 952 -15.79 9.57 -47.96
C THR A 952 -16.41 9.04 -49.25
N GLU A 953 -17.62 8.45 -49.21
CA GLU A 953 -18.35 7.99 -50.39
C GLU A 953 -18.81 9.17 -51.28
N SER A 954 -19.16 10.31 -50.68
CA SER A 954 -19.56 11.51 -51.44
C SER A 954 -18.38 12.17 -52.17
N VAL A 955 -17.16 12.12 -51.57
CA VAL A 955 -15.92 12.66 -52.19
C VAL A 955 -15.39 11.73 -53.28
N THR A 956 -15.59 10.42 -53.18
CA THR A 956 -15.19 9.46 -54.21
C THR A 956 -16.17 9.38 -55.37
N SER A 957 -17.40 9.91 -55.20
CA SER A 957 -18.46 9.96 -56.25
C SER A 957 -18.55 11.32 -56.96
N SER A 958 -17.80 12.32 -56.52
CA SER A 958 -17.61 13.61 -57.17
C SER A 958 -16.24 13.64 -57.90
#